data_3110ce8184d7dea5a5c592c25f6fba3b
#
_entry.id   3110ce8184d7dea5a5c592c25f6fba3b
#
_cell.length_a   1.000
_cell.length_b   1.000
_cell.length_c   1.000
_cell.angle_alpha   90.00
_cell.angle_beta   90.00
_cell.angle_gamma   90.00
#
_symmetry.space_group_name_H-M   'P 1'
#
loop_
_entity.id
_entity.type
_entity.pdbx_description
1 polymer ?
#
loop_
_entity_poly.entity_id
_entity_poly.type
_entity_poly.pdbx_seq_one_letter_code
_entity_poly.pdbx_strand_id
1 'polypeptide(L)'
;MMNTARDAIDASGERGRRRALCAAWLIVALVAIVFIVWRFSGPAPLQTNLLALLPATEANPVAERAVDVLGDVLGNRTVYLVTDRDADRAKAAAKQFGARLAASGAFRSVTVEVPPFDLSQIAATYMPARFGLLTEADRRSLEQGDAALGERLVRRLYAPPVDGLQTAVADDPFGWLQHWLGELPLAASNLSLEDGMLVSHHAGATGVLVMTSLAGSAYESSVQHAVRVATADAERALAADFRGVRVDRAGAVFYAEAARASAERDVHVIGAVSLAGIALLLMSVFRSPRLLVLAFASTAFGIVCALAATLLAFGKLHLLTLVFGVSLIGEAVDYSIQYFVAYLSAGRQWDARRGAAAVRPALAVALATSLLGYAILMWVPFPALKQIACFAIVGILSAFAAVTGFLPLMLTQPPRSAPSRVFSCAARLLNGWQSLLAGRRAVAAAVLVALVAIPGWAVLKSDDDIHLLIQRDAGLARQESNIRAAVGLANTAQFFVVQGASAEEVLERSEVLLGALDPQRVGRVQSIATFVPSAKQQAHNRAVLGTHVFADATALRTTLAHAGFRDEVADAWLRAFSVDAPATLSVDTWLAARWSAPFRHLWLGRVDGGTGPVDAALAIPERVDAANVATFAALARTLPGVSWVDKAASVSSLFGAYRVDSGLWLAGALVVVAALLMWRYGMRGGIATTLPVVFAIALTLAAFGYAGVPLTLFNWLALMLVLGVGANYAVFLREGCMRDAAGVGAVWTGVLLSAATTLLSFGMLGASAMPALRSFGTTLAMGIVFSVLFAPLATPSTKEGRA
;
A
#
# COMPACT_ATOMS: atom_id res chain seq x y z
N MET A 1 71.34 19.85 -0.61
CA MET A 1 70.95 18.94 0.52
C MET A 1 69.71 19.43 1.37
N MET A 2 69.57 20.74 1.61
CA MET A 2 68.42 21.24 2.41
C MET A 2 67.05 21.16 1.76
N ASN A 3 66.95 21.29 0.41
CA ASN A 3 65.67 21.14 -0.32
C ASN A 3 65.19 19.69 -0.39
N THR A 4 66.07 18.72 -0.54
CA THR A 4 65.72 17.29 -0.59
C THR A 4 65.20 16.76 0.76
N ALA A 5 65.65 17.33 1.89
CA ALA A 5 65.16 16.98 3.20
C ALA A 5 63.78 17.57 3.50
N ARG A 6 63.46 18.79 3.06
CA ARG A 6 62.15 19.41 3.12
C ARG A 6 61.13 18.64 2.26
N ASP A 7 61.48 18.32 1.02
CA ASP A 7 60.59 17.51 0.17
C ASP A 7 60.29 16.11 0.72
N ALA A 8 61.27 15.50 1.45
CA ALA A 8 61.06 14.20 2.09
C ALA A 8 60.18 14.30 3.36
N ILE A 9 60.27 15.38 4.13
CA ILE A 9 59.44 15.64 5.30
C ILE A 9 58.00 15.96 4.86
N ASP A 10 57.78 16.78 3.84
CA ASP A 10 56.48 17.09 3.27
C ASP A 10 55.82 15.84 2.66
N ALA A 11 56.59 15.00 1.96
CA ALA A 11 56.09 13.72 1.41
C ALA A 11 55.73 12.67 2.49
N SER A 12 56.39 12.72 3.69
CA SER A 12 56.06 11.85 4.83
C SER A 12 54.78 12.31 5.54
N GLY A 13 54.61 13.61 5.74
CA GLY A 13 53.41 14.23 6.33
C GLY A 13 52.19 14.02 5.44
N GLU A 14 52.33 14.13 4.11
CA GLU A 14 51.26 13.85 3.17
C GLU A 14 50.84 12.38 3.17
N ARG A 15 51.77 11.43 3.27
CA ARG A 15 51.46 10.00 3.41
C ARG A 15 50.71 9.66 4.69
N GLY A 16 51.09 10.29 5.81
CA GLY A 16 50.40 10.15 7.08
C GLY A 16 48.97 10.67 7.01
N ARG A 17 48.75 11.86 6.48
CA ARG A 17 47.41 12.45 6.29
C ARG A 17 46.52 11.63 5.36
N ARG A 18 47.08 11.07 4.29
CA ARG A 18 46.35 10.16 3.39
C ARG A 18 45.87 8.88 4.12
N ARG A 19 46.78 8.24 4.91
CA ARG A 19 46.42 7.04 5.70
C ARG A 19 45.32 7.34 6.70
N ALA A 20 45.40 8.49 7.39
CA ALA A 20 44.41 8.93 8.34
C ALA A 20 43.04 9.16 7.68
N LEU A 21 42.99 9.79 6.49
CA LEU A 21 41.74 9.98 5.75
C LEU A 21 41.16 8.67 5.23
N CYS A 22 42.00 7.75 4.71
CA CYS A 22 41.53 6.42 4.32
C CYS A 22 40.98 5.64 5.52
N ALA A 23 41.65 5.73 6.68
CA ALA A 23 41.17 5.10 7.91
C ALA A 23 39.83 5.69 8.37
N ALA A 24 39.63 7.00 8.28
CA ALA A 24 38.35 7.66 8.61
C ALA A 24 37.21 7.15 7.72
N TRP A 25 37.42 7.01 6.40
CA TRP A 25 36.43 6.43 5.51
C TRP A 25 36.08 4.98 5.86
N LEU A 26 37.08 4.15 6.18
CA LEU A 26 36.87 2.77 6.59
C LEU A 26 36.14 2.69 7.93
N ILE A 27 36.43 3.57 8.88
CA ILE A 27 35.74 3.63 10.18
C ILE A 27 34.27 3.98 9.98
N VAL A 28 33.96 4.99 9.17
CA VAL A 28 32.55 5.35 8.88
C VAL A 28 31.80 4.18 8.22
N ALA A 29 32.43 3.53 7.23
CA ALA A 29 31.83 2.36 6.59
C ALA A 29 31.61 1.21 7.59
N LEU A 30 32.60 0.93 8.44
CA LEU A 30 32.55 -0.13 9.46
C LEU A 30 31.44 0.15 10.48
N VAL A 31 31.35 1.38 11.00
CA VAL A 31 30.30 1.78 11.95
C VAL A 31 28.92 1.60 11.34
N ALA A 32 28.74 2.04 10.09
CA ALA A 32 27.48 1.88 9.38
C ALA A 32 27.12 0.39 9.17
N ILE A 33 28.09 -0.44 8.76
CA ILE A 33 27.89 -1.89 8.57
C ILE A 33 27.56 -2.57 9.90
N VAL A 34 28.31 -2.27 10.98
CA VAL A 34 28.05 -2.85 12.31
C VAL A 34 26.64 -2.46 12.79
N PHE A 35 26.23 -1.21 12.60
CA PHE A 35 24.88 -0.77 12.93
C PHE A 35 23.81 -1.54 12.13
N ILE A 36 24.00 -1.71 10.83
CA ILE A 36 23.08 -2.47 9.98
C ILE A 36 23.01 -3.92 10.46
N VAL A 37 24.15 -4.60 10.65
CA VAL A 37 24.20 -5.99 11.12
C VAL A 37 23.52 -6.14 12.47
N TRP A 38 23.80 -5.22 13.40
CA TRP A 38 23.14 -5.20 14.71
C TRP A 38 21.63 -5.04 14.58
N ARG A 39 21.17 -4.18 13.67
CA ARG A 39 19.73 -3.94 13.48
C ARG A 39 19.01 -5.12 12.84
N PHE A 40 19.70 -5.89 11.99
CA PHE A 40 19.16 -7.10 11.34
C PHE A 40 19.37 -8.38 12.16
N SER A 41 20.12 -8.36 13.26
CA SER A 41 20.26 -9.53 14.16
C SER A 41 19.02 -9.77 15.04
N GLY A 42 18.13 -8.77 15.15
CA GLY A 42 16.81 -8.90 15.75
C GLY A 42 15.71 -9.17 14.73
N PRO A 43 14.44 -8.89 15.06
CA PRO A 43 13.34 -8.95 14.10
C PRO A 43 13.67 -8.08 12.89
N ALA A 44 13.58 -8.66 11.68
CA ALA A 44 13.94 -7.97 10.44
C ALA A 44 13.20 -6.62 10.35
N PRO A 45 13.93 -5.49 10.22
CA PRO A 45 13.32 -4.16 10.19
C PRO A 45 12.67 -3.85 8.85
N LEU A 46 12.10 -4.87 8.18
CA LEU A 46 11.44 -4.75 6.88
C LEU A 46 9.93 -4.67 7.07
N GLN A 47 9.32 -3.70 6.41
CA GLN A 47 7.87 -3.49 6.42
C GLN A 47 7.29 -3.75 5.03
N THR A 48 6.29 -4.64 4.98
CA THR A 48 5.60 -5.01 3.73
C THR A 48 4.17 -4.47 3.66
N ASN A 49 3.69 -3.85 4.74
CA ASN A 49 2.34 -3.29 4.78
C ASN A 49 2.26 -2.00 3.94
N LEU A 50 1.70 -2.11 2.74
CA LEU A 50 1.51 -0.97 1.84
C LEU A 50 0.47 0.03 2.37
N LEU A 51 -0.52 -0.44 3.13
CA LEU A 51 -1.55 0.43 3.73
C LEU A 51 -0.97 1.31 4.85
N ALA A 52 0.05 0.83 5.57
CA ALA A 52 0.76 1.64 6.56
C ALA A 52 1.60 2.78 5.93
N LEU A 53 1.73 2.82 4.62
CA LEU A 53 2.38 3.91 3.89
C LEU A 53 1.42 5.04 3.56
N LEU A 54 0.11 4.80 3.65
CA LEU A 54 -0.89 5.81 3.40
C LEU A 54 -0.99 6.71 4.65
N PRO A 55 -1.11 8.01 4.47
CA PRO A 55 -1.52 8.88 5.57
C PRO A 55 -2.95 8.56 5.97
N ALA A 56 -3.40 9.08 7.12
CA ALA A 56 -4.82 9.04 7.48
C ALA A 56 -5.65 9.58 6.30
N THR A 57 -6.56 8.76 5.80
CA THR A 57 -7.35 9.08 4.60
C THR A 57 -8.73 9.60 4.96
N GLU A 58 -9.22 9.27 6.15
CA GLU A 58 -10.51 9.70 6.63
C GLU A 58 -10.38 11.00 7.43
N ALA A 59 -11.17 12.00 7.07
CA ALA A 59 -11.22 13.25 7.82
C ALA A 59 -11.83 13.08 9.23
N ASN A 60 -12.64 12.03 9.42
CA ASN A 60 -13.24 11.67 10.69
C ASN A 60 -12.34 10.68 11.45
N PRO A 61 -11.80 11.02 12.65
CA PRO A 61 -10.95 10.13 13.44
C PRO A 61 -11.64 8.81 13.81
N VAL A 62 -12.97 8.83 14.00
CA VAL A 62 -13.75 7.63 14.29
C VAL A 62 -13.77 6.68 13.09
N ALA A 63 -13.91 7.23 11.88
CA ALA A 63 -13.86 6.44 10.64
C ALA A 63 -12.47 5.82 10.41
N GLU A 64 -11.40 6.56 10.68
CA GLU A 64 -10.03 6.01 10.60
C GLU A 64 -9.83 4.89 11.62
N ARG A 65 -10.30 5.08 12.87
CA ARG A 65 -10.27 4.02 13.90
C ARG A 65 -11.06 2.78 13.49
N ALA A 66 -12.21 2.97 12.84
CA ALA A 66 -13.02 1.87 12.31
C ALA A 66 -12.26 1.05 11.26
N VAL A 67 -11.54 1.73 10.37
CA VAL A 67 -10.68 1.09 9.36
C VAL A 67 -9.56 0.29 10.02
N ASP A 68 -8.91 0.84 11.06
CA ASP A 68 -7.86 0.15 11.80
C ASP A 68 -8.38 -1.13 12.47
N VAL A 69 -9.51 -1.03 13.19
CA VAL A 69 -10.12 -2.17 13.88
C VAL A 69 -10.53 -3.28 12.91
N LEU A 70 -11.17 -2.91 11.80
CA LEU A 70 -11.51 -3.88 10.75
C LEU A 70 -10.24 -4.49 10.11
N GLY A 71 -9.24 -3.65 9.85
CA GLY A 71 -7.95 -4.09 9.32
C GLY A 71 -7.25 -5.10 10.23
N ASP A 72 -7.27 -4.89 11.54
CA ASP A 72 -6.67 -5.80 12.53
C ASP A 72 -7.47 -7.10 12.68
N VAL A 73 -8.80 -7.00 12.77
CA VAL A 73 -9.68 -8.16 12.97
C VAL A 73 -9.73 -9.05 11.74
N LEU A 74 -9.84 -8.45 10.54
CA LEU A 74 -9.97 -9.17 9.28
C LEU A 74 -8.61 -9.49 8.66
N GLY A 75 -7.64 -8.62 8.82
CA GLY A 75 -6.29 -8.78 8.28
C GLY A 75 -5.57 -10.01 8.83
N ASN A 76 -5.83 -10.36 10.10
CA ASN A 76 -5.22 -11.53 10.76
C ASN A 76 -6.07 -12.80 10.64
N ARG A 77 -7.14 -12.79 9.85
CA ARG A 77 -7.94 -13.99 9.53
C ARG A 77 -7.65 -14.46 8.13
N THR A 78 -7.62 -15.78 7.93
CA THR A 78 -7.62 -16.38 6.60
C THR A 78 -8.74 -17.39 6.49
N VAL A 79 -9.23 -17.53 5.27
CA VAL A 79 -10.33 -18.43 4.95
C VAL A 79 -9.89 -19.32 3.81
N TYR A 80 -10.16 -20.60 3.96
CA TYR A 80 -9.99 -21.58 2.88
C TYR A 80 -11.34 -22.23 2.58
N LEU A 81 -11.60 -22.50 1.32
CA LEU A 81 -12.77 -23.23 0.84
C LEU A 81 -12.28 -24.52 0.20
N VAL A 82 -12.56 -25.63 0.84
CA VAL A 82 -12.23 -26.98 0.34
C VAL A 82 -13.42 -27.52 -0.41
N THR A 83 -13.28 -27.71 -1.73
CA THR A 83 -14.42 -27.98 -2.65
C THR A 83 -14.24 -29.33 -3.34
N ASP A 84 -15.30 -30.14 -3.30
CA ASP A 84 -15.46 -31.38 -4.12
C ASP A 84 -16.91 -31.47 -4.62
N ARG A 85 -17.16 -32.31 -5.62
CA ARG A 85 -18.51 -32.67 -6.07
C ARG A 85 -19.23 -33.58 -5.07
N ASP A 86 -18.47 -34.38 -4.36
CA ASP A 86 -18.95 -35.29 -3.31
C ASP A 86 -18.85 -34.56 -1.95
N ALA A 87 -19.99 -34.45 -1.26
CA ALA A 87 -20.08 -33.74 0.00
C ALA A 87 -19.26 -34.40 1.13
N ASP A 88 -19.30 -35.73 1.22
CA ASP A 88 -18.59 -36.49 2.26
C ASP A 88 -17.07 -36.39 2.05
N ARG A 89 -16.64 -36.44 0.79
CA ARG A 89 -15.23 -36.23 0.44
C ARG A 89 -14.77 -34.81 0.76
N ALA A 90 -15.57 -33.79 0.45
CA ALA A 90 -15.28 -32.41 0.79
C ALA A 90 -15.09 -32.21 2.31
N LYS A 91 -16.01 -32.79 3.12
CA LYS A 91 -15.97 -32.75 4.58
C LYS A 91 -14.73 -33.47 5.13
N ALA A 92 -14.43 -34.70 4.66
CA ALA A 92 -13.25 -35.45 5.07
C ALA A 92 -11.94 -34.72 4.69
N ALA A 93 -11.87 -34.19 3.49
CA ALA A 93 -10.75 -33.40 3.01
C ALA A 93 -10.52 -32.13 3.84
N ALA A 94 -11.59 -31.40 4.18
CA ALA A 94 -11.52 -30.20 5.02
C ALA A 94 -11.02 -30.53 6.44
N LYS A 95 -11.45 -31.64 7.03
CA LYS A 95 -10.94 -32.12 8.34
C LYS A 95 -9.45 -32.40 8.29
N GLN A 96 -8.98 -33.14 7.29
CA GLN A 96 -7.55 -33.42 7.13
C GLN A 96 -6.75 -32.15 6.90
N PHE A 97 -7.22 -31.27 6.01
CA PHE A 97 -6.59 -30.00 5.72
C PHE A 97 -6.45 -29.13 6.96
N GLY A 98 -7.55 -28.97 7.72
CA GLY A 98 -7.57 -28.20 8.95
C GLY A 98 -6.66 -28.78 10.03
N ALA A 99 -6.63 -30.11 10.20
CA ALA A 99 -5.74 -30.78 11.16
C ALA A 99 -4.25 -30.52 10.83
N ARG A 100 -3.88 -30.53 9.53
CA ARG A 100 -2.52 -30.19 9.08
C ARG A 100 -2.17 -28.74 9.36
N LEU A 101 -3.09 -27.81 9.07
CA LEU A 101 -2.88 -26.40 9.39
C LEU A 101 -2.72 -26.19 10.90
N ALA A 102 -3.56 -26.82 11.73
CA ALA A 102 -3.50 -26.71 13.20
C ALA A 102 -2.15 -27.22 13.75
N ALA A 103 -1.62 -28.31 13.20
CA ALA A 103 -0.36 -28.88 13.63
C ALA A 103 0.87 -28.05 13.24
N SER A 104 0.73 -27.09 12.30
CA SER A 104 1.85 -26.33 11.75
C SER A 104 2.43 -25.26 12.68
N GLY A 105 1.66 -24.79 13.69
CA GLY A 105 2.01 -23.65 14.55
C GLY A 105 1.93 -22.27 13.87
N ALA A 106 1.59 -22.21 12.58
CA ALA A 106 1.45 -20.94 11.86
C ALA A 106 0.17 -20.17 12.21
N PHE A 107 -0.79 -20.85 12.83
CA PHE A 107 -2.10 -20.33 13.15
C PHE A 107 -2.35 -20.41 14.65
N ARG A 108 -2.97 -19.36 15.22
CA ARG A 108 -3.44 -19.34 16.61
C ARG A 108 -4.65 -20.24 16.80
N SER A 109 -5.51 -20.30 15.79
CA SER A 109 -6.70 -21.15 15.77
C SER A 109 -7.00 -21.60 14.35
N VAL A 110 -7.48 -22.81 14.20
CA VAL A 110 -8.01 -23.39 12.97
C VAL A 110 -9.37 -23.97 13.31
N THR A 111 -10.42 -23.50 12.66
CA THR A 111 -11.80 -23.90 12.88
C THR A 111 -12.32 -24.55 11.59
N VAL A 112 -12.54 -25.84 11.62
CA VAL A 112 -13.21 -26.64 10.58
C VAL A 112 -14.62 -26.96 11.06
N GLU A 113 -14.70 -27.48 12.27
CA GLU A 113 -15.94 -27.74 12.96
C GLU A 113 -16.21 -26.57 13.89
N VAL A 114 -17.32 -25.90 13.67
CA VAL A 114 -17.80 -24.89 14.58
C VAL A 114 -18.10 -25.62 15.90
N PRO A 115 -17.53 -25.19 17.04
CA PRO A 115 -17.91 -25.78 18.32
C PRO A 115 -19.42 -25.81 18.42
N PRO A 116 -20.05 -26.85 18.99
CA PRO A 116 -21.51 -26.93 19.09
C PRO A 116 -21.99 -25.60 19.64
N PHE A 117 -22.58 -24.82 18.73
CA PHE A 117 -23.12 -23.51 19.06
C PHE A 117 -24.31 -23.79 19.94
N ASP A 118 -24.17 -23.56 21.24
CA ASP A 118 -25.28 -23.75 22.15
C ASP A 118 -26.28 -22.61 21.93
N LEU A 119 -27.16 -22.86 20.95
CA LEU A 119 -28.24 -21.95 20.58
C LEU A 119 -29.13 -21.58 21.76
N SER A 120 -29.14 -22.44 22.80
CA SER A 120 -29.83 -22.16 24.04
C SER A 120 -29.20 -20.97 24.78
N GLN A 121 -27.88 -20.76 24.68
CA GLN A 121 -27.22 -19.60 25.29
C GLN A 121 -27.62 -18.29 24.61
N ILE A 122 -27.88 -18.32 23.29
CA ILE A 122 -28.40 -17.14 22.57
C ILE A 122 -29.80 -16.85 23.11
N ALA A 123 -30.70 -17.82 23.07
CA ALA A 123 -32.05 -17.65 23.58
C ALA A 123 -32.04 -17.19 25.04
N ALA A 124 -31.20 -17.76 25.90
CA ALA A 124 -31.04 -17.36 27.29
C ALA A 124 -30.58 -15.89 27.46
N THR A 125 -29.73 -15.40 26.56
CA THR A 125 -29.29 -13.98 26.60
C THR A 125 -30.44 -13.02 26.35
N TYR A 126 -31.36 -13.36 25.43
CA TYR A 126 -32.45 -12.50 25.00
C TYR A 126 -33.76 -12.71 25.83
N MET A 127 -33.93 -13.88 26.48
CA MET A 127 -35.12 -14.23 27.22
C MET A 127 -35.55 -13.19 28.27
N PRO A 128 -34.63 -12.58 29.07
CA PRO A 128 -35.04 -11.57 30.05
C PRO A 128 -35.71 -10.33 29.42
N ALA A 129 -35.27 -9.95 28.20
CA ALA A 129 -35.77 -8.78 27.51
C ALA A 129 -36.87 -9.09 26.45
N ARG A 130 -37.42 -10.33 26.42
CA ARG A 130 -38.29 -10.85 25.35
C ARG A 130 -39.46 -9.97 24.98
N PHE A 131 -40.04 -9.25 25.95
CA PHE A 131 -41.17 -8.35 25.70
C PHE A 131 -40.79 -7.03 24.99
N GLY A 132 -39.49 -6.73 24.91
CA GLY A 132 -38.95 -5.62 24.14
C GLY A 132 -38.49 -6.02 22.73
N LEU A 133 -38.55 -7.32 22.40
CA LEU A 133 -37.95 -7.86 21.18
C LEU A 133 -39.04 -8.32 20.20
N LEU A 134 -39.42 -7.45 19.28
CA LEU A 134 -40.38 -7.75 18.20
C LEU A 134 -39.73 -7.51 16.86
N THR A 135 -40.05 -8.37 15.90
CA THR A 135 -39.72 -8.05 14.50
C THR A 135 -40.58 -6.90 14.02
N GLU A 136 -40.12 -6.21 13.00
CA GLU A 136 -40.88 -5.14 12.34
C GLU A 136 -42.24 -5.65 11.81
N ALA A 137 -42.26 -6.87 11.30
CA ALA A 137 -43.48 -7.52 10.80
C ALA A 137 -44.48 -7.81 11.95
N ASP A 138 -43.96 -8.33 13.07
CA ASP A 138 -44.82 -8.63 14.22
C ASP A 138 -45.37 -7.34 14.84
N ARG A 139 -44.56 -6.29 14.98
CA ARG A 139 -45.00 -5.00 15.49
C ARG A 139 -46.11 -4.39 14.63
N ARG A 140 -45.91 -4.34 13.29
CA ARG A 140 -46.93 -3.82 12.35
C ARG A 140 -48.22 -4.62 12.41
N SER A 141 -48.13 -5.96 12.47
CA SER A 141 -49.30 -6.82 12.58
C SER A 141 -50.11 -6.54 13.86
N LEU A 142 -49.43 -6.30 14.98
CA LEU A 142 -50.08 -5.92 16.25
C LEU A 142 -50.71 -4.53 16.17
N GLU A 143 -50.02 -3.53 15.66
CA GLU A 143 -50.53 -2.15 15.53
C GLU A 143 -51.73 -2.04 14.61
N GLN A 144 -51.76 -2.83 13.51
CA GLN A 144 -52.88 -2.87 12.57
C GLN A 144 -54.08 -3.67 13.06
N GLY A 145 -53.95 -4.39 14.18
CA GLY A 145 -55.01 -5.21 14.71
C GLY A 145 -55.23 -6.54 13.97
N ASP A 146 -54.35 -6.86 12.99
CA ASP A 146 -54.40 -8.08 12.20
C ASP A 146 -53.76 -9.29 12.90
N ALA A 147 -53.32 -9.13 14.11
CA ALA A 147 -52.71 -10.22 14.90
C ALA A 147 -53.77 -11.18 15.39
N ALA A 148 -54.12 -12.18 14.58
CA ALA A 148 -55.00 -13.29 14.97
C ALA A 148 -54.26 -14.17 16.04
N LEU A 149 -54.29 -13.74 17.28
CA LEU A 149 -53.51 -14.34 18.39
C LEU A 149 -53.78 -15.84 18.52
N GLY A 150 -55.08 -16.27 18.36
CA GLY A 150 -55.44 -17.67 18.42
C GLY A 150 -54.84 -18.51 17.28
N GLU A 151 -54.89 -18.01 16.05
CA GLU A 151 -54.26 -18.69 14.90
C GLU A 151 -52.74 -18.75 15.03
N ARG A 152 -52.10 -17.69 15.51
CA ARG A 152 -50.67 -17.64 15.76
C ARG A 152 -50.25 -18.67 16.77
N LEU A 153 -50.99 -18.79 17.85
CA LEU A 153 -50.77 -19.76 18.90
C LEU A 153 -50.87 -21.20 18.40
N VAL A 154 -51.95 -21.51 17.65
CA VAL A 154 -52.16 -22.82 16.99
C VAL A 154 -51.00 -23.13 16.01
N ARG A 155 -50.64 -22.17 15.16
CA ARG A 155 -49.50 -22.33 14.23
C ARG A 155 -48.19 -22.61 15.00
N ARG A 156 -47.95 -21.94 16.13
CA ARG A 156 -46.80 -22.15 16.99
C ARG A 156 -46.76 -23.56 17.61
N LEU A 157 -47.89 -24.07 18.05
CA LEU A 157 -47.97 -25.39 18.65
C LEU A 157 -47.81 -26.55 17.67
N TYR A 158 -48.27 -26.37 16.40
CA TYR A 158 -48.22 -27.40 15.37
C TYR A 158 -47.09 -27.17 14.33
N ALA A 159 -46.25 -26.13 14.50
CA ALA A 159 -45.07 -25.93 13.66
C ALA A 159 -44.07 -27.09 13.85
N PRO A 160 -43.54 -27.66 12.77
CA PRO A 160 -42.50 -28.66 12.91
C PRO A 160 -41.32 -28.04 13.68
N PRO A 161 -40.62 -28.82 14.51
CA PRO A 161 -39.43 -28.32 15.19
C PRO A 161 -38.39 -27.87 14.10
N VAL A 162 -38.06 -26.61 14.15
CA VAL A 162 -36.95 -26.07 13.27
C VAL A 162 -35.67 -26.27 14.07
N ASP A 163 -34.71 -26.97 13.51
CA ASP A 163 -33.40 -27.15 14.15
C ASP A 163 -32.77 -25.79 14.47
N GLY A 164 -32.55 -25.55 15.76
CA GLY A 164 -31.72 -24.42 16.21
C GLY A 164 -32.30 -23.58 17.34
N LEU A 165 -32.71 -22.37 17.05
CA LEU A 165 -33.10 -21.32 18.02
C LEU A 165 -34.57 -21.52 18.48
N GLN A 166 -34.85 -22.54 19.31
CA GLN A 166 -36.20 -22.74 19.84
C GLN A 166 -36.34 -22.10 21.21
N THR A 167 -37.43 -21.37 21.41
CA THR A 167 -37.88 -20.94 22.73
C THR A 167 -38.89 -21.96 23.28
N ALA A 168 -38.89 -22.19 24.59
CA ALA A 168 -39.93 -22.99 25.22
C ALA A 168 -41.29 -22.34 24.96
N VAL A 169 -42.27 -23.13 24.54
CA VAL A 169 -43.62 -22.63 24.21
C VAL A 169 -44.26 -21.94 25.39
N ALA A 170 -43.97 -22.38 26.65
CA ALA A 170 -44.46 -21.75 27.86
C ALA A 170 -43.88 -20.35 28.10
N ASP A 171 -42.65 -20.09 27.65
CA ASP A 171 -41.94 -18.82 27.82
C ASP A 171 -42.19 -17.82 26.68
N ASP A 172 -42.56 -18.35 25.51
CA ASP A 172 -42.86 -17.57 24.28
C ASP A 172 -44.03 -18.23 23.51
N PRO A 173 -45.25 -18.18 24.06
CA PRO A 173 -46.42 -18.86 23.48
C PRO A 173 -46.72 -18.45 22.02
N PHE A 174 -46.58 -17.16 21.73
CA PHE A 174 -46.85 -16.60 20.39
C PHE A 174 -45.64 -16.62 19.43
N GLY A 175 -44.46 -17.03 19.93
CA GLY A 175 -43.27 -17.16 19.11
C GLY A 175 -42.64 -15.84 18.67
N TRP A 176 -42.88 -14.71 19.34
CA TRP A 176 -42.32 -13.41 19.01
C TRP A 176 -40.81 -13.38 19.18
N LEU A 177 -40.31 -13.88 20.33
CA LEU A 177 -38.88 -13.99 20.53
C LEU A 177 -38.22 -14.94 19.53
N GLN A 178 -38.90 -16.07 19.23
CA GLN A 178 -38.39 -17.01 18.24
C GLN A 178 -38.31 -16.39 16.86
N HIS A 179 -39.27 -15.59 16.38
CA HIS A 179 -39.24 -14.87 15.14
C HIS A 179 -38.07 -13.87 15.12
N TRP A 180 -37.90 -13.10 16.19
CA TRP A 180 -36.83 -12.13 16.34
C TRP A 180 -35.45 -12.82 16.30
N LEU A 181 -35.28 -13.95 17.02
CA LEU A 181 -34.08 -14.77 16.99
C LEU A 181 -33.80 -15.31 15.58
N GLY A 182 -34.81 -15.61 14.80
CA GLY A 182 -34.69 -16.08 13.41
C GLY A 182 -34.21 -15.01 12.44
N GLU A 183 -34.40 -13.73 12.75
CA GLU A 183 -33.92 -12.59 11.94
C GLU A 183 -32.49 -12.20 12.26
N LEU A 184 -31.89 -12.74 13.34
CA LEU A 184 -30.51 -12.42 13.70
C LEU A 184 -29.54 -12.84 12.58
N PRO A 185 -28.58 -11.98 12.16
CA PRO A 185 -27.63 -12.28 11.10
C PRO A 185 -26.48 -13.17 11.60
N LEU A 186 -26.80 -14.37 12.08
CA LEU A 186 -25.83 -15.29 12.70
C LEU A 186 -24.99 -16.05 11.69
N ALA A 187 -25.45 -16.23 10.47
CA ALA A 187 -24.75 -16.92 9.40
C ALA A 187 -24.68 -16.09 8.12
N ALA A 188 -23.63 -16.30 7.32
CA ALA A 188 -23.58 -15.77 5.97
C ALA A 188 -24.71 -16.41 5.11
N SER A 189 -25.18 -15.68 4.09
CA SER A 189 -26.42 -16.00 3.36
C SER A 189 -26.42 -17.37 2.66
N ASN A 190 -25.25 -17.91 2.30
CA ASN A 190 -25.09 -19.11 1.49
C ASN A 190 -24.43 -20.28 2.26
N LEU A 191 -24.38 -20.23 3.59
CA LEU A 191 -23.79 -21.30 4.40
C LEU A 191 -24.86 -22.05 5.17
N SER A 192 -24.81 -23.38 5.13
CA SER A 192 -25.53 -24.31 6.01
C SER A 192 -24.57 -24.90 7.04
N LEU A 193 -25.10 -25.25 8.21
CA LEU A 193 -24.36 -25.99 9.21
C LEU A 193 -24.68 -27.48 9.04
N GLU A 194 -23.75 -28.28 8.59
CA GLU A 194 -23.87 -29.71 8.38
C GLU A 194 -22.74 -30.44 9.12
N ASP A 195 -23.08 -31.41 9.93
CA ASP A 195 -22.13 -32.19 10.75
C ASP A 195 -21.14 -31.30 11.54
N GLY A 196 -21.61 -30.14 12.02
CA GLY A 196 -20.80 -29.14 12.72
C GLY A 196 -19.89 -28.31 11.82
N MET A 197 -19.94 -28.46 10.51
CA MET A 197 -19.12 -27.71 9.56
C MET A 197 -19.96 -26.68 8.81
N LEU A 198 -19.35 -25.56 8.45
CA LEU A 198 -19.98 -24.57 7.56
C LEU A 198 -19.80 -25.00 6.10
N VAL A 199 -20.91 -25.35 5.48
CA VAL A 199 -20.97 -25.94 4.16
C VAL A 199 -21.69 -24.98 3.20
N SER A 200 -21.18 -24.84 2.00
CA SER A 200 -21.79 -24.11 0.91
C SER A 200 -22.07 -25.05 -0.27
N HIS A 201 -23.27 -24.98 -0.81
CA HIS A 201 -23.66 -25.70 -2.04
C HIS A 201 -23.74 -24.71 -3.19
N HIS A 202 -22.69 -24.63 -4.00
CA HIS A 202 -22.61 -23.68 -5.10
C HIS A 202 -22.14 -24.35 -6.41
N ALA A 203 -22.82 -24.04 -7.53
CA ALA A 203 -22.46 -24.53 -8.86
C ALA A 203 -22.29 -26.08 -8.97
N GLY A 204 -23.12 -26.84 -8.23
CA GLY A 204 -23.09 -28.31 -8.26
C GLY A 204 -21.89 -28.94 -7.53
N ALA A 205 -21.23 -28.21 -6.67
CA ALA A 205 -20.17 -28.67 -5.81
C ALA A 205 -20.42 -28.28 -4.35
N THR A 206 -19.90 -29.06 -3.43
CA THR A 206 -19.93 -28.82 -2.00
C THR A 206 -18.61 -28.21 -1.55
N GLY A 207 -18.65 -27.02 -0.96
CA GLY A 207 -17.51 -26.33 -0.38
C GLY A 207 -17.58 -26.32 1.15
N VAL A 208 -16.54 -26.71 1.83
CA VAL A 208 -16.42 -26.64 3.28
C VAL A 208 -15.48 -25.50 3.67
N LEU A 209 -15.97 -24.64 4.55
CA LEU A 209 -15.23 -23.45 5.00
C LEU A 209 -14.29 -23.83 6.15
N VAL A 210 -13.00 -23.50 5.98
CA VAL A 210 -11.99 -23.61 7.03
C VAL A 210 -11.53 -22.20 7.39
N MET A 211 -11.85 -21.76 8.60
CA MET A 211 -11.49 -20.45 9.12
C MET A 211 -10.24 -20.55 9.99
N THR A 212 -9.32 -19.62 9.81
CA THR A 212 -8.10 -19.61 10.62
C THR A 212 -7.78 -18.19 11.12
N SER A 213 -7.11 -18.13 12.27
CA SER A 213 -6.53 -16.90 12.80
C SER A 213 -5.01 -17.05 12.83
N LEU A 214 -4.28 -16.08 12.31
CA LEU A 214 -2.83 -16.10 12.25
C LEU A 214 -2.20 -16.04 13.65
N ALA A 215 -1.02 -16.62 13.82
CA ALA A 215 -0.25 -16.54 15.07
C ALA A 215 0.31 -15.13 15.33
N GLY A 216 0.47 -14.31 14.28
CA GLY A 216 0.95 -12.94 14.33
C GLY A 216 0.34 -12.09 13.22
N SER A 217 0.93 -10.92 12.94
CA SER A 217 0.43 -10.03 11.90
C SER A 217 0.63 -10.60 10.48
N ALA A 218 -0.40 -10.48 9.64
CA ALA A 218 -0.34 -10.86 8.22
C ALA A 218 0.81 -10.18 7.44
N TYR A 219 1.31 -9.07 7.95
CA TYR A 219 2.36 -8.28 7.31
C TYR A 219 3.78 -8.60 7.83
N GLU A 220 3.92 -9.54 8.78
CA GLU A 220 5.22 -10.03 9.25
C GLU A 220 5.77 -11.11 8.33
N SER A 221 7.03 -10.98 7.90
CA SER A 221 7.66 -11.93 6.97
C SER A 221 7.77 -13.35 7.53
N SER A 222 7.97 -13.49 8.84
CA SER A 222 7.98 -14.78 9.54
C SER A 222 6.62 -15.49 9.46
N VAL A 223 5.54 -14.75 9.69
CA VAL A 223 4.16 -15.27 9.61
C VAL A 223 3.81 -15.65 8.18
N GLN A 224 4.13 -14.77 7.19
CA GLN A 224 3.91 -15.05 5.77
C GLN A 224 4.62 -16.33 5.33
N HIS A 225 5.89 -16.51 5.75
CA HIS A 225 6.65 -17.71 5.44
C HIS A 225 6.04 -18.97 6.08
N ALA A 226 5.70 -18.90 7.37
CA ALA A 226 5.07 -20.00 8.11
C ALA A 226 3.73 -20.42 7.48
N VAL A 227 2.87 -19.45 7.15
CA VAL A 227 1.57 -19.70 6.50
C VAL A 227 1.75 -20.33 5.11
N ARG A 228 2.70 -19.83 4.32
CA ARG A 228 2.99 -20.36 2.99
C ARG A 228 3.45 -21.83 3.05
N VAL A 229 4.37 -22.15 3.98
CA VAL A 229 4.86 -23.51 4.17
C VAL A 229 3.73 -24.42 4.65
N ALA A 230 2.99 -24.00 5.68
CA ALA A 230 1.87 -24.76 6.23
C ALA A 230 0.78 -25.06 5.19
N THR A 231 0.41 -24.04 4.39
CA THR A 231 -0.60 -24.21 3.33
C THR A 231 -0.10 -25.18 2.25
N ALA A 232 1.14 -25.01 1.78
CA ALA A 232 1.70 -25.88 0.75
C ALA A 232 1.86 -27.33 1.23
N ASP A 233 2.19 -27.55 2.50
CA ASP A 233 2.29 -28.90 3.09
C ASP A 233 0.92 -29.55 3.22
N ALA A 234 -0.09 -28.78 3.66
CA ALA A 234 -1.46 -29.25 3.76
C ALA A 234 -2.05 -29.57 2.36
N GLU A 235 -1.83 -28.72 1.35
CA GLU A 235 -2.27 -28.96 -0.03
C GLU A 235 -1.60 -30.21 -0.64
N ARG A 236 -0.30 -30.43 -0.38
CA ARG A 236 0.42 -31.63 -0.85
C ARG A 236 -0.12 -32.93 -0.22
N ALA A 237 -0.39 -32.89 1.08
CA ALA A 237 -0.98 -34.05 1.76
C ALA A 237 -2.40 -34.33 1.24
N LEU A 238 -3.17 -33.26 1.01
CA LEU A 238 -4.52 -33.39 0.46
C LEU A 238 -4.51 -33.97 -0.96
N ALA A 239 -3.61 -33.52 -1.81
CA ALA A 239 -3.48 -34.03 -3.19
C ALA A 239 -3.11 -35.50 -3.28
N ALA A 240 -2.40 -36.03 -2.26
CA ALA A 240 -2.06 -37.44 -2.18
C ALA A 240 -3.28 -38.31 -1.87
N ASP A 241 -4.12 -37.88 -0.90
CA ASP A 241 -5.22 -38.68 -0.37
C ASP A 241 -6.56 -38.38 -1.06
N PHE A 242 -6.77 -37.14 -1.54
CA PHE A 242 -8.02 -36.63 -2.11
C PHE A 242 -7.80 -36.01 -3.50
N ARG A 243 -7.54 -36.84 -4.51
CA ARG A 243 -7.31 -36.38 -5.88
C ARG A 243 -8.56 -35.62 -6.42
N GLY A 244 -8.35 -34.41 -6.94
CA GLY A 244 -9.41 -33.60 -7.56
C GLY A 244 -10.10 -32.61 -6.62
N VAL A 245 -9.85 -32.66 -5.33
CA VAL A 245 -10.29 -31.64 -4.38
C VAL A 245 -9.57 -30.32 -4.67
N ARG A 246 -10.32 -29.24 -4.71
CA ARG A 246 -9.79 -27.88 -4.90
C ARG A 246 -9.81 -27.13 -3.58
N VAL A 247 -8.74 -26.38 -3.32
CA VAL A 247 -8.64 -25.47 -2.18
C VAL A 247 -8.51 -24.05 -2.72
N ASP A 248 -9.52 -23.22 -2.49
CA ASP A 248 -9.44 -21.77 -2.71
C ASP A 248 -9.09 -21.09 -1.37
N ARG A 249 -8.32 -20.00 -1.41
CA ARG A 249 -7.86 -19.28 -0.22
C ARG A 249 -8.07 -17.77 -0.34
N ALA A 250 -8.40 -17.12 0.77
CA ALA A 250 -8.55 -15.69 0.88
C ALA A 250 -7.97 -15.17 2.21
N GLY A 251 -7.38 -13.98 2.19
CA GLY A 251 -6.81 -13.33 3.36
C GLY A 251 -5.66 -12.41 2.99
N ALA A 252 -5.45 -11.36 3.79
CA ALA A 252 -4.43 -10.34 3.56
C ALA A 252 -3.01 -10.92 3.50
N VAL A 253 -2.72 -11.98 4.26
CA VAL A 253 -1.40 -12.62 4.31
C VAL A 253 -0.95 -13.16 2.95
N PHE A 254 -1.86 -13.67 2.11
CA PHE A 254 -1.51 -14.21 0.79
C PHE A 254 -1.14 -13.08 -0.19
N TYR A 255 -1.88 -11.97 -0.17
CA TYR A 255 -1.54 -10.80 -0.98
C TYR A 255 -0.24 -10.14 -0.51
N ALA A 256 -0.02 -10.04 0.81
CA ALA A 256 1.21 -9.51 1.38
C ALA A 256 2.43 -10.38 1.04
N GLU A 257 2.28 -11.70 1.07
CA GLU A 257 3.32 -12.66 0.66
C GLU A 257 3.63 -12.57 -0.84
N ALA A 258 2.59 -12.52 -1.70
CA ALA A 258 2.76 -12.38 -3.14
C ALA A 258 3.45 -11.05 -3.52
N ALA A 259 3.05 -9.95 -2.86
CA ALA A 259 3.67 -8.65 -3.05
C ALA A 259 5.15 -8.66 -2.60
N ARG A 260 5.45 -9.29 -1.45
CA ARG A 260 6.82 -9.46 -0.96
C ARG A 260 7.67 -10.30 -1.92
N ALA A 261 7.17 -11.44 -2.36
CA ALA A 261 7.88 -12.32 -3.29
C ALA A 261 8.15 -11.62 -4.63
N SER A 262 7.21 -10.82 -5.12
CA SER A 262 7.38 -10.00 -6.32
C SER A 262 8.47 -8.93 -6.12
N ALA A 263 8.43 -8.19 -5.02
CA ALA A 263 9.42 -7.17 -4.73
C ALA A 263 10.83 -7.75 -4.48
N GLU A 264 10.95 -8.90 -3.77
CA GLU A 264 12.22 -9.60 -3.60
C GLU A 264 12.79 -10.05 -4.96
N ARG A 265 11.94 -10.57 -5.84
CA ARG A 265 12.35 -10.92 -7.22
C ARG A 265 12.84 -9.70 -7.98
N ASP A 266 12.10 -8.59 -7.92
CA ASP A 266 12.48 -7.33 -8.57
C ASP A 266 13.83 -6.83 -8.06
N VAL A 267 14.07 -6.84 -6.74
CA VAL A 267 15.36 -6.48 -6.14
C VAL A 267 16.49 -7.35 -6.69
N HIS A 268 16.31 -8.66 -6.73
CA HIS A 268 17.35 -9.58 -7.21
C HIS A 268 17.58 -9.44 -8.72
N VAL A 269 16.52 -9.45 -9.54
CA VAL A 269 16.63 -9.40 -10.99
C VAL A 269 17.12 -8.02 -11.46
N ILE A 270 16.46 -6.95 -11.01
CA ILE A 270 16.83 -5.58 -11.40
C ILE A 270 18.23 -5.27 -10.88
N GLY A 271 18.54 -5.64 -9.63
CA GLY A 271 19.84 -5.43 -9.03
C GLY A 271 20.96 -6.18 -9.76
N ALA A 272 20.77 -7.47 -10.06
CA ALA A 272 21.75 -8.28 -10.77
C ALA A 272 21.97 -7.81 -12.20
N VAL A 273 20.90 -7.53 -12.95
CA VAL A 273 20.97 -7.07 -14.34
C VAL A 273 21.60 -5.67 -14.40
N SER A 274 21.20 -4.75 -13.50
CA SER A 274 21.79 -3.42 -13.43
C SER A 274 23.28 -3.48 -13.08
N LEU A 275 23.64 -4.23 -12.05
CA LEU A 275 25.05 -4.36 -11.62
C LEU A 275 25.92 -4.99 -12.72
N ALA A 276 25.45 -6.08 -13.32
CA ALA A 276 26.15 -6.76 -14.40
C ALA A 276 26.25 -5.88 -15.66
N GLY A 277 25.15 -5.22 -16.03
CA GLY A 277 25.09 -4.31 -17.17
C GLY A 277 26.03 -3.11 -17.00
N ILE A 278 26.02 -2.49 -15.81
CA ILE A 278 26.93 -1.37 -15.48
C ILE A 278 28.39 -1.85 -15.49
N ALA A 279 28.68 -3.02 -14.90
CA ALA A 279 30.02 -3.60 -14.90
C ALA A 279 30.53 -3.85 -16.32
N LEU A 280 29.69 -4.46 -17.20
CA LEU A 280 30.02 -4.72 -18.59
C LEU A 280 30.25 -3.41 -19.35
N LEU A 281 29.39 -2.41 -19.17
CA LEU A 281 29.46 -1.12 -19.80
C LEU A 281 30.76 -0.37 -19.42
N LEU A 282 31.06 -0.27 -18.11
CA LEU A 282 32.28 0.37 -17.62
C LEU A 282 33.53 -0.38 -18.08
N MET A 283 33.49 -1.72 -18.07
CA MET A 283 34.62 -2.54 -18.55
C MET A 283 34.86 -2.38 -20.06
N SER A 284 33.79 -2.29 -20.87
CA SER A 284 33.89 -2.10 -22.30
C SER A 284 34.56 -0.77 -22.67
N VAL A 285 34.26 0.29 -21.91
CA VAL A 285 34.76 1.66 -22.15
C VAL A 285 36.12 1.89 -21.50
N PHE A 286 36.26 1.62 -20.23
CA PHE A 286 37.48 1.94 -19.46
C PHE A 286 38.53 0.83 -19.50
N ARG A 287 38.15 -0.41 -19.80
CA ARG A 287 39.03 -1.59 -19.88
C ARG A 287 39.97 -1.75 -18.68
N SER A 288 39.51 -1.34 -17.49
CA SER A 288 40.30 -1.35 -16.28
C SER A 288 39.50 -1.91 -15.07
N PRO A 289 39.82 -3.11 -14.57
CA PRO A 289 39.15 -3.68 -13.41
C PRO A 289 39.35 -2.83 -12.14
N ARG A 290 40.46 -2.11 -12.04
CA ARG A 290 40.72 -1.20 -10.93
C ARG A 290 39.71 -0.05 -10.88
N LEU A 291 39.41 0.59 -12.02
CA LEU A 291 38.40 1.65 -12.08
C LEU A 291 37.00 1.11 -11.79
N LEU A 292 36.69 -0.11 -12.26
CA LEU A 292 35.44 -0.79 -11.94
C LEU A 292 35.27 -1.01 -10.44
N VAL A 293 36.28 -1.58 -9.77
CA VAL A 293 36.24 -1.80 -8.31
C VAL A 293 36.10 -0.48 -7.56
N LEU A 294 36.79 0.58 -7.97
CA LEU A 294 36.69 1.89 -7.33
C LEU A 294 35.30 2.54 -7.52
N ALA A 295 34.70 2.38 -8.71
CA ALA A 295 33.34 2.84 -8.95
C ALA A 295 32.34 2.15 -8.01
N PHE A 296 32.39 0.83 -7.94
CA PHE A 296 31.48 0.07 -7.06
C PHE A 296 31.78 0.27 -5.57
N ALA A 297 33.04 0.48 -5.17
CA ALA A 297 33.38 0.78 -3.78
C ALA A 297 32.78 2.13 -3.33
N SER A 298 32.86 3.18 -4.17
CA SER A 298 32.25 4.49 -3.84
C SER A 298 30.71 4.42 -3.82
N THR A 299 30.12 3.66 -4.73
CA THR A 299 28.66 3.42 -4.76
C THR A 299 28.19 2.59 -3.55
N ALA A 300 28.91 1.51 -3.23
CA ALA A 300 28.59 0.67 -2.06
C ALA A 300 28.67 1.46 -0.76
N PHE A 301 29.68 2.34 -0.63
CA PHE A 301 29.79 3.25 0.51
C PHE A 301 28.54 4.15 0.61
N GLY A 302 28.07 4.73 -0.50
CA GLY A 302 26.86 5.53 -0.55
C GLY A 302 25.63 4.75 -0.09
N ILE A 303 25.45 3.52 -0.60
CA ILE A 303 24.32 2.64 -0.25
C ILE A 303 24.34 2.24 1.23
N VAL A 304 25.51 1.89 1.76
CA VAL A 304 25.67 1.52 3.18
C VAL A 304 25.31 2.71 4.10
N CYS A 305 25.79 3.91 3.78
CA CYS A 305 25.44 5.12 4.53
C CYS A 305 23.92 5.44 4.41
N ALA A 306 23.35 5.31 3.23
CA ALA A 306 21.94 5.53 2.99
C ALA A 306 21.06 4.58 3.81
N LEU A 307 21.40 3.28 3.78
CA LEU A 307 20.69 2.25 4.53
C LEU A 307 20.77 2.50 6.04
N ALA A 308 21.96 2.79 6.56
CA ALA A 308 22.17 3.09 7.98
C ALA A 308 21.37 4.33 8.40
N ALA A 309 21.43 5.42 7.64
CA ALA A 309 20.71 6.65 7.95
C ALA A 309 19.20 6.48 7.89
N THR A 310 18.68 5.76 6.89
CA THR A 310 17.25 5.50 6.77
C THR A 310 16.73 4.64 7.91
N LEU A 311 17.47 3.59 8.30
CA LEU A 311 17.13 2.77 9.46
C LEU A 311 17.20 3.56 10.77
N LEU A 312 18.15 4.48 10.91
CA LEU A 312 18.26 5.35 12.07
C LEU A 312 17.09 6.34 12.16
N ALA A 313 16.69 6.92 11.04
CA ALA A 313 15.63 7.95 11.00
C ALA A 313 14.21 7.35 11.16
N PHE A 314 13.96 6.19 10.58
CA PHE A 314 12.60 5.62 10.49
C PHE A 314 12.43 4.31 11.30
N GLY A 315 13.50 3.71 11.80
CA GLY A 315 13.48 2.47 12.57
C GLY A 315 13.11 1.20 11.78
N LYS A 316 12.31 1.33 10.73
CA LYS A 316 11.90 0.26 9.81
C LYS A 316 12.12 0.71 8.36
N LEU A 317 12.43 -0.24 7.48
CA LEU A 317 12.64 0.00 6.05
C LEU A 317 11.50 -0.61 5.25
N HIS A 318 10.88 0.19 4.41
CA HIS A 318 9.85 -0.32 3.52
C HIS A 318 10.48 -1.01 2.30
N LEU A 319 9.87 -2.10 1.85
CA LEU A 319 10.39 -2.90 0.74
C LEU A 319 10.53 -2.09 -0.57
N LEU A 320 9.59 -1.16 -0.82
CA LEU A 320 9.70 -0.22 -1.94
C LEU A 320 10.97 0.64 -1.87
N THR A 321 11.35 1.11 -0.68
CA THR A 321 12.59 1.89 -0.49
C THR A 321 13.82 1.08 -0.86
N LEU A 322 13.81 -0.23 -0.60
CA LEU A 322 14.91 -1.11 -0.98
C LEU A 322 15.01 -1.26 -2.50
N VAL A 323 13.88 -1.45 -3.20
CA VAL A 323 13.84 -1.54 -4.68
C VAL A 323 14.35 -0.23 -5.32
N PHE A 324 13.88 0.92 -4.83
CA PHE A 324 14.40 2.22 -5.27
C PHE A 324 15.87 2.42 -4.91
N GLY A 325 16.31 1.92 -3.75
CA GLY A 325 17.69 1.98 -3.30
C GLY A 325 18.65 1.26 -4.24
N VAL A 326 18.24 0.11 -4.79
CA VAL A 326 19.03 -0.61 -5.80
C VAL A 326 19.17 0.23 -7.08
N SER A 327 18.14 0.95 -7.50
CA SER A 327 18.21 1.79 -8.68
C SER A 327 19.10 3.02 -8.52
N LEU A 328 19.37 3.46 -7.28
CA LEU A 328 20.31 4.55 -6.98
C LEU A 328 21.78 4.23 -7.39
N ILE A 329 22.10 2.94 -7.63
CA ILE A 329 23.43 2.51 -8.08
C ILE A 329 23.85 3.29 -9.34
N GLY A 330 22.94 3.49 -10.30
CA GLY A 330 23.20 4.20 -11.53
C GLY A 330 23.65 5.64 -11.31
N GLU A 331 22.90 6.39 -10.50
CA GLU A 331 23.19 7.80 -10.22
C GLU A 331 24.46 7.97 -9.36
N ALA A 332 24.69 7.11 -8.38
CA ALA A 332 25.88 7.14 -7.54
C ALA A 332 27.16 6.84 -8.34
N VAL A 333 27.09 5.96 -9.34
CA VAL A 333 28.20 5.63 -10.26
C VAL A 333 28.55 6.81 -11.14
N ASP A 334 27.60 7.67 -11.51
CA ASP A 334 27.79 8.81 -12.41
C ASP A 334 28.88 9.76 -11.93
N TYR A 335 28.97 10.02 -10.61
CA TYR A 335 30.03 10.84 -10.03
C TYR A 335 31.42 10.23 -10.26
N SER A 336 31.53 8.90 -10.14
CA SER A 336 32.77 8.17 -10.43
C SER A 336 33.12 8.21 -11.91
N ILE A 337 32.15 8.07 -12.79
CA ILE A 337 32.34 8.14 -14.27
C ILE A 337 32.92 9.49 -14.66
N GLN A 338 32.36 10.59 -14.19
CA GLN A 338 32.85 11.93 -14.50
C GLN A 338 34.29 12.14 -14.00
N TYR A 339 34.62 11.62 -12.81
CA TYR A 339 35.99 11.66 -12.29
C TYR A 339 36.93 10.80 -13.14
N PHE A 340 36.54 9.59 -13.56
CA PHE A 340 37.37 8.71 -14.40
C PHE A 340 37.56 9.25 -15.81
N VAL A 341 36.58 9.89 -16.40
CA VAL A 341 36.70 10.55 -17.68
C VAL A 341 37.75 11.68 -17.63
N ALA A 342 37.71 12.49 -16.57
CA ALA A 342 38.71 13.53 -16.34
C ALA A 342 40.10 12.94 -16.07
N TYR A 343 40.18 11.82 -15.34
CA TYR A 343 41.43 11.09 -15.10
C TYR A 343 42.04 10.58 -16.41
N LEU A 344 41.24 9.95 -17.24
CA LEU A 344 41.71 9.36 -18.50
C LEU A 344 42.02 10.41 -19.57
N SER A 345 41.28 11.53 -19.60
CA SER A 345 41.53 12.62 -20.55
C SER A 345 42.83 13.37 -20.24
N ALA A 346 43.18 13.54 -18.97
CA ALA A 346 44.44 14.21 -18.55
C ALA A 346 45.70 13.39 -18.88
N GLY A 347 45.61 12.08 -19.07
CA GLY A 347 46.71 11.22 -19.47
C GLY A 347 47.94 11.36 -18.56
N ARG A 348 49.10 11.58 -19.12
CA ARG A 348 50.39 11.74 -18.39
C ARG A 348 50.46 13.00 -17.53
N GLN A 349 49.61 14.00 -17.77
CA GLN A 349 49.56 15.27 -17.02
C GLN A 349 48.67 15.17 -15.80
N TRP A 350 48.21 13.98 -15.43
CA TRP A 350 47.31 13.76 -14.30
C TRP A 350 47.97 14.17 -12.97
N ASP A 351 47.29 15.06 -12.25
CA ASP A 351 47.51 15.38 -10.89
C ASP A 351 46.21 15.16 -10.10
N ALA A 352 46.23 14.32 -9.07
CA ALA A 352 45.02 13.90 -8.35
C ALA A 352 44.33 15.07 -7.66
N ARG A 353 45.05 16.05 -7.16
CA ARG A 353 44.49 17.24 -6.48
C ARG A 353 43.85 18.18 -7.49
N ARG A 354 44.61 18.49 -8.55
CA ARG A 354 44.11 19.36 -9.65
C ARG A 354 42.93 18.74 -10.36
N GLY A 355 42.97 17.43 -10.63
CA GLY A 355 41.87 16.69 -11.22
C GLY A 355 40.59 16.71 -10.37
N ALA A 356 40.72 16.48 -9.06
CA ALA A 356 39.58 16.57 -8.16
C ALA A 356 39.02 17.99 -8.08
N ALA A 357 39.87 19.01 -7.99
CA ALA A 357 39.45 20.41 -7.98
C ALA A 357 38.74 20.82 -9.27
N ALA A 358 39.19 20.31 -10.40
CA ALA A 358 38.63 20.62 -11.71
C ALA A 358 37.24 19.96 -11.95
N VAL A 359 36.97 18.79 -11.37
CA VAL A 359 35.69 18.07 -11.54
C VAL A 359 34.66 18.50 -10.50
N ARG A 360 35.10 18.94 -9.31
CA ARG A 360 34.24 19.29 -8.18
C ARG A 360 33.10 20.28 -8.53
N PRO A 361 33.31 21.37 -9.29
CA PRO A 361 32.22 22.30 -9.62
C PRO A 361 31.09 21.63 -10.40
N ALA A 362 31.42 20.82 -11.41
CA ALA A 362 30.42 20.09 -12.21
C ALA A 362 29.63 19.11 -11.32
N LEU A 363 30.35 18.34 -10.47
CA LEU A 363 29.72 17.38 -9.56
C LEU A 363 28.88 18.08 -8.49
N ALA A 364 29.28 19.25 -8.01
CA ALA A 364 28.56 20.01 -6.99
C ALA A 364 27.23 20.58 -7.54
N VAL A 365 27.22 21.11 -8.76
CA VAL A 365 26.01 21.61 -9.42
C VAL A 365 25.07 20.44 -9.71
N ALA A 366 25.58 19.33 -10.24
CA ALA A 366 24.79 18.12 -10.46
C ALA A 366 24.21 17.56 -9.15
N LEU A 367 25.01 17.53 -8.07
CA LEU A 367 24.55 17.16 -6.75
C LEU A 367 23.40 18.07 -6.27
N ALA A 368 23.56 19.38 -6.42
CA ALA A 368 22.54 20.34 -5.98
C ALA A 368 21.21 20.16 -6.74
N THR A 369 21.25 19.92 -8.06
CA THR A 369 20.05 19.66 -8.88
C THR A 369 19.39 18.34 -8.51
N SER A 370 20.16 17.27 -8.28
CA SER A 370 19.64 15.98 -7.81
C SER A 370 19.04 16.09 -6.40
N LEU A 371 19.74 16.75 -5.46
CA LEU A 371 19.22 16.96 -4.12
C LEU A 371 17.92 17.75 -4.09
N LEU A 372 17.75 18.76 -4.97
CA LEU A 372 16.51 19.49 -5.12
C LEU A 372 15.37 18.55 -5.58
N GLY A 373 15.64 17.69 -6.56
CA GLY A 373 14.68 16.70 -7.04
C GLY A 373 14.20 15.76 -5.92
N TYR A 374 15.13 15.22 -5.11
CA TYR A 374 14.79 14.34 -4.00
C TYR A 374 14.21 15.08 -2.78
N ALA A 375 14.65 16.31 -2.51
CA ALA A 375 14.15 17.07 -1.37
C ALA A 375 12.66 17.36 -1.49
N ILE A 376 12.14 17.57 -2.70
CA ILE A 376 10.72 17.79 -2.93
C ILE A 376 9.91 16.56 -2.55
N LEU A 377 10.43 15.34 -2.77
CA LEU A 377 9.77 14.11 -2.34
C LEU A 377 9.58 14.02 -0.81
N MET A 378 10.40 14.72 -0.01
CA MET A 378 10.23 14.78 1.44
C MET A 378 9.00 15.60 1.86
N TRP A 379 8.54 16.55 1.04
CA TRP A 379 7.34 17.34 1.32
C TRP A 379 6.05 16.60 1.03
N VAL A 380 6.10 15.60 0.15
CA VAL A 380 4.93 14.77 -0.15
C VAL A 380 4.51 14.05 1.13
N PRO A 381 3.25 14.14 1.58
CA PRO A 381 2.79 13.50 2.80
C PRO A 381 2.57 11.99 2.62
N PHE A 382 3.52 11.32 1.96
CA PHE A 382 3.51 9.87 1.73
C PHE A 382 4.77 9.25 2.38
N PRO A 383 4.63 8.50 3.49
CA PRO A 383 5.75 8.03 4.30
C PRO A 383 6.82 7.26 3.52
N ALA A 384 6.43 6.44 2.54
CA ALA A 384 7.40 5.71 1.70
C ALA A 384 8.29 6.66 0.89
N LEU A 385 7.73 7.75 0.34
CA LEU A 385 8.51 8.72 -0.44
C LEU A 385 9.51 9.47 0.43
N LYS A 386 9.17 9.76 1.69
CA LYS A 386 10.09 10.34 2.65
C LYS A 386 11.28 9.41 2.93
N GLN A 387 11.03 8.10 3.05
CA GLN A 387 12.10 7.11 3.20
C GLN A 387 12.98 7.04 1.95
N ILE A 388 12.37 6.99 0.76
CA ILE A 388 13.09 6.97 -0.53
C ILE A 388 13.94 8.23 -0.68
N ALA A 389 13.38 9.41 -0.36
CA ALA A 389 14.10 10.68 -0.43
C ALA A 389 15.28 10.72 0.56
N CYS A 390 15.08 10.31 1.81
CA CYS A 390 16.14 10.20 2.80
C CYS A 390 17.26 9.27 2.33
N PHE A 391 16.90 8.08 1.85
CA PHE A 391 17.85 7.10 1.32
C PHE A 391 18.66 7.68 0.15
N ALA A 392 18.00 8.32 -0.82
CA ALA A 392 18.63 8.90 -1.99
C ALA A 392 19.54 10.09 -1.63
N ILE A 393 19.05 11.03 -0.80
CA ILE A 393 19.82 12.21 -0.39
C ILE A 393 21.12 11.80 0.31
N VAL A 394 21.02 10.90 1.31
CA VAL A 394 22.22 10.45 2.04
C VAL A 394 23.12 9.61 1.15
N GLY A 395 22.56 8.76 0.30
CA GLY A 395 23.31 7.92 -0.64
C GLY A 395 24.14 8.73 -1.62
N ILE A 396 23.52 9.72 -2.26
CA ILE A 396 24.17 10.58 -3.26
C ILE A 396 25.22 11.50 -2.59
N LEU A 397 24.89 12.10 -1.42
CA LEU A 397 25.86 12.90 -0.66
C LEU A 397 27.08 12.07 -0.25
N SER A 398 26.87 10.84 0.21
CA SER A 398 27.96 9.95 0.61
C SER A 398 28.78 9.48 -0.59
N ALA A 399 28.14 9.19 -1.74
CA ALA A 399 28.84 8.85 -2.97
C ALA A 399 29.65 10.03 -3.51
N PHE A 400 29.09 11.24 -3.52
CA PHE A 400 29.82 12.46 -3.89
C PHE A 400 31.03 12.70 -2.98
N ALA A 401 30.85 12.55 -1.66
CA ALA A 401 31.94 12.69 -0.69
C ALA A 401 33.04 11.63 -0.92
N ALA A 402 32.65 10.37 -1.22
CA ALA A 402 33.60 9.31 -1.56
C ALA A 402 34.37 9.63 -2.85
N VAL A 403 33.70 10.11 -3.90
CA VAL A 403 34.34 10.46 -5.17
C VAL A 403 35.29 11.64 -5.02
N THR A 404 34.91 12.68 -4.29
CA THR A 404 35.73 13.88 -4.10
C THR A 404 36.82 13.74 -3.04
N GLY A 405 36.67 12.84 -2.07
CA GLY A 405 37.58 12.63 -0.97
C GLY A 405 38.44 11.36 -1.08
N PHE A 406 37.83 10.22 -1.39
CA PHE A 406 38.49 8.91 -1.43
C PHE A 406 39.17 8.60 -2.76
N LEU A 407 38.50 8.85 -3.92
CA LEU A 407 39.10 8.54 -5.25
C LEU A 407 40.43 9.27 -5.51
N PRO A 408 40.62 10.57 -5.13
CA PRO A 408 41.92 11.22 -5.29
C PRO A 408 43.02 10.57 -4.49
N LEU A 409 42.72 9.94 -3.37
CA LEU A 409 43.70 9.20 -2.56
C LEU A 409 44.12 7.89 -3.23
N MET A 410 43.24 7.30 -4.04
CA MET A 410 43.49 6.01 -4.72
C MET A 410 44.13 6.20 -6.11
N LEU A 411 43.75 7.24 -6.85
CA LEU A 411 44.19 7.48 -8.23
C LEU A 411 45.29 8.54 -8.30
N THR A 412 46.44 8.27 -7.70
CA THR A 412 47.59 9.18 -7.64
C THR A 412 48.52 9.05 -8.85
N GLN A 413 48.55 7.90 -9.51
CA GLN A 413 49.39 7.64 -10.65
C GLN A 413 48.65 7.98 -11.95
N PRO A 414 49.33 8.46 -12.98
CA PRO A 414 48.71 8.71 -14.30
C PRO A 414 48.17 7.43 -14.93
N PRO A 415 47.13 7.53 -15.75
CA PRO A 415 46.56 6.37 -16.41
C PRO A 415 47.56 5.76 -17.42
N ARG A 416 47.53 4.43 -17.51
CA ARG A 416 48.41 3.71 -18.47
C ARG A 416 47.97 3.84 -19.89
N SER A 417 46.67 3.96 -20.16
CA SER A 417 46.07 4.12 -21.48
C SER A 417 44.78 4.91 -21.41
N ALA A 418 44.47 5.68 -22.44
CA ALA A 418 43.16 6.35 -22.59
C ALA A 418 42.41 5.73 -23.77
N PRO A 419 41.06 5.62 -23.71
CA PRO A 419 40.23 5.07 -24.78
C PRO A 419 40.04 6.09 -25.91
N SER A 420 41.13 6.51 -26.59
CA SER A 420 41.14 7.59 -27.58
C SER A 420 40.16 7.36 -28.74
N ARG A 421 39.96 6.10 -29.15
CA ARG A 421 38.99 5.77 -30.22
C ARG A 421 37.55 6.02 -29.79
N VAL A 422 37.20 5.71 -28.53
CA VAL A 422 35.88 5.99 -28.00
C VAL A 422 35.64 7.49 -27.88
N PHE A 423 36.65 8.23 -27.38
CA PHE A 423 36.57 9.70 -27.26
C PHE A 423 36.43 10.40 -28.60
N SER A 424 37.18 9.95 -29.63
CA SER A 424 37.11 10.53 -30.98
C SER A 424 35.77 10.18 -31.67
N CYS A 425 35.21 9.01 -31.42
CA CYS A 425 33.89 8.64 -31.93
C CYS A 425 32.79 9.51 -31.26
N ALA A 426 32.86 9.66 -29.95
CA ALA A 426 31.94 10.50 -29.21
C ALA A 426 32.02 11.97 -29.62
N ALA A 427 33.22 12.51 -29.86
CA ALA A 427 33.41 13.87 -30.38
C ALA A 427 32.75 14.07 -31.77
N ARG A 428 32.92 13.11 -32.71
CA ARG A 428 32.27 13.18 -34.01
C ARG A 428 30.73 13.12 -33.90
N LEU A 429 30.21 12.25 -33.02
CA LEU A 429 28.79 12.15 -32.78
C LEU A 429 28.24 13.47 -32.23
N LEU A 430 28.91 14.05 -31.23
CA LEU A 430 28.48 15.31 -30.61
C LEU A 430 28.50 16.46 -31.62
N ASN A 431 29.59 16.59 -32.41
CA ASN A 431 29.71 17.64 -33.42
C ASN A 431 28.62 17.54 -34.51
N GLY A 432 28.30 16.31 -34.95
CA GLY A 432 27.19 16.08 -35.88
C GLY A 432 25.85 16.48 -35.26
N TRP A 433 25.62 16.10 -33.98
CA TRP A 433 24.38 16.41 -33.26
C TRP A 433 24.25 17.92 -32.96
N GLN A 434 25.35 18.58 -32.57
CA GLN A 434 25.36 20.03 -32.35
C GLN A 434 25.02 20.81 -33.64
N SER A 435 25.50 20.34 -34.79
CA SER A 435 25.18 20.98 -36.05
C SER A 435 23.68 20.97 -36.40
N LEU A 436 22.95 19.98 -35.88
CA LEU A 436 21.48 19.87 -36.01
C LEU A 436 20.73 20.79 -35.04
N LEU A 437 21.32 21.10 -33.88
CA LEU A 437 20.70 21.88 -32.82
C LEU A 437 21.25 23.31 -32.67
N ALA A 438 22.11 23.79 -33.60
CA ALA A 438 22.73 25.10 -33.48
C ALA A 438 21.93 26.22 -34.18
N GLY A 439 22.02 27.44 -33.67
CA GLY A 439 21.47 28.64 -34.26
C GLY A 439 19.97 28.61 -34.51
N ARG A 440 19.48 28.92 -35.68
CA ARG A 440 18.06 28.92 -36.05
C ARG A 440 17.45 27.52 -35.97
N ARG A 441 18.23 26.45 -36.06
CA ARG A 441 17.75 25.07 -35.91
C ARG A 441 17.35 24.75 -34.48
N ALA A 442 17.95 25.38 -33.46
CA ALA A 442 17.53 25.27 -32.09
C ALA A 442 16.09 25.80 -31.87
N VAL A 443 15.77 26.93 -32.53
CA VAL A 443 14.41 27.48 -32.52
C VAL A 443 13.44 26.54 -33.23
N ALA A 444 13.86 26.01 -34.40
CA ALA A 444 13.04 25.01 -35.11
C ALA A 444 12.82 23.74 -34.30
N ALA A 445 13.83 23.26 -33.57
CA ALA A 445 13.70 22.13 -32.63
C ALA A 445 12.72 22.44 -31.48
N ALA A 446 12.79 23.64 -30.94
CA ALA A 446 11.85 24.07 -29.90
C ALA A 446 10.40 24.14 -30.42
N VAL A 447 10.19 24.68 -31.60
CA VAL A 447 8.88 24.70 -32.27
C VAL A 447 8.39 23.29 -32.56
N LEU A 448 9.25 22.40 -33.05
CA LEU A 448 8.90 21.00 -33.32
C LEU A 448 8.52 20.29 -32.04
N VAL A 449 9.28 20.48 -30.95
CA VAL A 449 8.92 19.93 -29.63
C VAL A 449 7.56 20.43 -29.17
N ALA A 450 7.26 21.73 -29.34
CA ALA A 450 5.96 22.28 -28.99
C ALA A 450 4.83 21.69 -29.85
N LEU A 451 5.03 21.59 -31.15
CA LEU A 451 4.06 21.00 -32.09
C LEU A 451 3.76 19.52 -31.78
N VAL A 452 4.74 18.77 -31.30
CA VAL A 452 4.57 17.37 -30.89
C VAL A 452 4.00 17.29 -29.49
N ALA A 453 4.43 18.14 -28.56
CA ALA A 453 4.04 18.07 -27.15
C ALA A 453 2.58 18.48 -26.94
N ILE A 454 2.11 19.59 -27.52
CA ILE A 454 0.78 20.14 -27.26
C ILE A 454 -0.36 19.18 -27.61
N PRO A 455 -0.39 18.54 -28.80
CA PRO A 455 -1.44 17.56 -29.12
C PRO A 455 -1.35 16.32 -28.23
N GLY A 456 -0.14 15.86 -27.87
CA GLY A 456 0.05 14.74 -26.97
C GLY A 456 -0.51 15.04 -25.56
N TRP A 457 -0.37 16.27 -25.08
CA TRP A 457 -0.94 16.69 -23.79
C TRP A 457 -2.46 16.77 -23.83
N ALA A 458 -3.05 17.16 -24.96
CA ALA A 458 -4.51 17.27 -25.10
C ALA A 458 -5.24 15.91 -24.95
N VAL A 459 -4.55 14.80 -25.19
CA VAL A 459 -5.11 13.44 -25.08
C VAL A 459 -4.68 12.70 -23.81
N LEU A 460 -3.94 13.37 -22.91
CA LEU A 460 -3.51 12.80 -21.63
C LEU A 460 -4.72 12.42 -20.77
N LYS A 461 -4.66 11.22 -20.24
CA LYS A 461 -5.60 10.71 -19.23
C LYS A 461 -4.88 10.58 -17.91
N SER A 462 -5.61 10.58 -16.80
CA SER A 462 -5.08 10.30 -15.47
C SER A 462 -5.75 9.08 -14.87
N ASP A 463 -5.01 8.34 -14.06
CA ASP A 463 -5.50 7.21 -13.29
C ASP A 463 -4.96 7.34 -11.86
N ASP A 464 -5.88 7.47 -10.92
CA ASP A 464 -5.58 7.67 -9.51
C ASP A 464 -6.03 6.46 -8.66
N ASP A 465 -6.31 5.31 -9.29
CA ASP A 465 -6.81 4.11 -8.63
C ASP A 465 -5.77 3.54 -7.64
N ILE A 466 -6.22 3.17 -6.44
CA ILE A 466 -5.40 2.49 -5.40
C ILE A 466 -4.75 1.20 -5.92
N HIS A 467 -5.36 0.54 -6.91
CA HIS A 467 -4.83 -0.69 -7.52
C HIS A 467 -3.46 -0.49 -8.18
N LEU A 468 -3.04 0.75 -8.39
CA LEU A 468 -1.69 1.09 -8.86
C LEU A 468 -0.60 0.76 -7.85
N LEU A 469 -0.92 0.72 -6.54
CA LEU A 469 0.02 0.34 -5.48
C LEU A 469 0.15 -1.18 -5.32
N ILE A 470 -0.93 -1.90 -5.56
CA ILE A 470 -1.03 -3.31 -5.22
C ILE A 470 -1.12 -4.12 -6.51
N GLN A 471 -0.09 -4.91 -6.78
CA GLN A 471 -0.22 -5.95 -7.80
C GLN A 471 -1.23 -6.98 -7.29
N ARG A 472 -2.43 -6.99 -7.86
CA ARG A 472 -3.39 -8.07 -7.63
C ARG A 472 -2.93 -9.30 -8.39
N ASP A 473 -2.50 -10.32 -7.66
CA ASP A 473 -2.33 -11.64 -8.24
C ASP A 473 -3.68 -12.15 -8.77
N ALA A 474 -3.77 -12.36 -10.08
CA ALA A 474 -5.04 -12.75 -10.72
C ALA A 474 -5.52 -14.13 -10.25
N GLY A 475 -4.62 -14.99 -9.78
CA GLY A 475 -4.95 -16.29 -9.20
C GLY A 475 -5.62 -16.12 -7.84
N LEU A 476 -5.03 -15.33 -6.95
CA LEU A 476 -5.60 -15.05 -5.62
C LEU A 476 -6.93 -14.30 -5.73
N ALA A 477 -7.03 -13.34 -6.65
CA ALA A 477 -8.27 -12.60 -6.87
C ALA A 477 -9.42 -13.50 -7.33
N ARG A 478 -9.13 -14.49 -8.20
CA ARG A 478 -10.13 -15.49 -8.62
C ARG A 478 -10.53 -16.41 -7.48
N GLN A 479 -9.57 -16.88 -6.67
CA GLN A 479 -9.85 -17.71 -5.49
C GLN A 479 -10.74 -16.96 -4.48
N GLU A 480 -10.41 -15.71 -4.20
CA GLU A 480 -11.22 -14.84 -3.32
C GLU A 480 -12.64 -14.65 -3.89
N SER A 481 -12.77 -14.42 -5.21
CA SER A 481 -14.06 -14.30 -5.87
C SER A 481 -14.89 -15.58 -5.75
N ASN A 482 -14.27 -16.76 -5.91
CA ASN A 482 -14.91 -18.06 -5.73
C ASN A 482 -15.45 -18.23 -4.31
N ILE A 483 -14.61 -17.92 -3.30
CA ILE A 483 -15.02 -17.99 -1.90
C ILE A 483 -16.19 -17.04 -1.64
N ARG A 484 -16.07 -15.78 -2.11
CA ARG A 484 -17.15 -14.78 -1.93
C ARG A 484 -18.47 -15.20 -2.56
N ALA A 485 -18.42 -15.74 -3.77
CA ALA A 485 -19.60 -16.23 -4.46
C ALA A 485 -20.23 -17.44 -3.75
N ALA A 486 -19.41 -18.37 -3.25
CA ALA A 486 -19.86 -19.57 -2.56
C ALA A 486 -20.43 -19.27 -1.17
N VAL A 487 -19.80 -18.35 -0.43
CA VAL A 487 -20.10 -18.10 0.99
C VAL A 487 -21.09 -16.94 1.19
N GLY A 488 -21.15 -16.00 0.24
CA GLY A 488 -21.98 -14.78 0.39
C GLY A 488 -21.39 -13.80 1.41
N LEU A 489 -20.06 -13.63 1.42
CA LEU A 489 -19.40 -12.71 2.33
C LEU A 489 -19.64 -11.25 1.92
N ALA A 490 -19.97 -10.42 2.89
CA ALA A 490 -20.08 -8.97 2.72
C ALA A 490 -18.76 -8.32 2.30
N ASN A 491 -18.84 -7.23 1.56
CA ASN A 491 -17.67 -6.43 1.21
C ASN A 491 -17.29 -5.53 2.40
N THR A 492 -16.29 -5.92 3.15
CA THR A 492 -15.83 -5.21 4.35
C THR A 492 -14.94 -3.99 4.06
N ALA A 493 -14.68 -3.69 2.79
CA ALA A 493 -13.92 -2.49 2.40
C ALA A 493 -14.77 -1.21 2.39
N GLN A 494 -16.09 -1.34 2.49
CA GLN A 494 -17.07 -0.27 2.39
C GLN A 494 -18.16 -0.48 3.46
N PHE A 495 -18.35 0.51 4.33
CA PHE A 495 -19.26 0.40 5.48
C PHE A 495 -19.69 1.78 6.01
N PHE A 496 -20.75 1.78 6.81
CA PHE A 496 -21.14 2.96 7.59
C PHE A 496 -20.51 2.92 8.98
N VAL A 497 -20.10 4.10 9.45
CA VAL A 497 -19.75 4.36 10.86
C VAL A 497 -20.85 5.23 11.46
N VAL A 498 -21.42 4.75 12.56
CA VAL A 498 -22.44 5.46 13.33
C VAL A 498 -21.84 5.88 14.65
N GLN A 499 -21.93 7.15 15.00
CA GLN A 499 -21.38 7.71 16.24
C GLN A 499 -22.43 8.51 17.02
N GLY A 500 -22.30 8.51 18.35
CA GLY A 500 -23.19 9.23 19.25
C GLY A 500 -22.51 9.60 20.57
N ALA A 501 -23.12 10.45 21.38
CA ALA A 501 -22.60 10.82 22.69
C ALA A 501 -22.73 9.67 23.72
N SER A 502 -23.62 8.70 23.45
CA SER A 502 -23.88 7.50 24.27
C SER A 502 -24.17 6.28 23.41
N ALA A 503 -24.04 5.10 24.00
CA ALA A 503 -24.38 3.84 23.34
C ALA A 503 -25.84 3.82 22.84
N GLU A 504 -26.78 4.37 23.62
CA GLU A 504 -28.19 4.47 23.25
C GLU A 504 -28.36 5.32 21.97
N GLU A 505 -27.73 6.48 21.91
CA GLU A 505 -27.81 7.34 20.72
C GLU A 505 -27.24 6.67 19.47
N VAL A 506 -26.17 5.87 19.62
CA VAL A 506 -25.61 5.06 18.52
C VAL A 506 -26.62 4.03 18.04
N LEU A 507 -27.33 3.35 18.95
CA LEU A 507 -28.36 2.37 18.61
C LEU A 507 -29.54 3.04 17.89
N GLU A 508 -30.07 4.16 18.41
CA GLU A 508 -31.15 4.92 17.76
C GLU A 508 -30.78 5.37 16.36
N ARG A 509 -29.56 5.92 16.19
CA ARG A 509 -29.05 6.35 14.86
C ARG A 509 -28.85 5.17 13.91
N SER A 510 -28.41 4.03 14.44
CA SER A 510 -28.27 2.80 13.65
C SER A 510 -29.62 2.28 13.17
N GLU A 511 -30.65 2.34 14.00
CA GLU A 511 -32.04 1.97 13.62
C GLU A 511 -32.58 2.88 12.55
N VAL A 512 -32.36 4.20 12.64
CA VAL A 512 -32.76 5.17 11.59
C VAL A 512 -32.03 4.87 10.27
N LEU A 513 -30.72 4.58 10.32
CA LEU A 513 -29.95 4.19 9.14
C LEU A 513 -30.51 2.92 8.52
N LEU A 514 -30.76 1.87 9.32
CA LEU A 514 -31.30 0.60 8.81
C LEU A 514 -32.68 0.78 8.17
N GLY A 515 -33.56 1.60 8.76
CA GLY A 515 -34.86 1.93 8.20
C GLY A 515 -34.82 2.73 6.89
N ALA A 516 -33.74 3.47 6.64
CA ALA A 516 -33.54 4.25 5.42
C ALA A 516 -32.93 3.43 4.26
N LEU A 517 -32.41 2.25 4.55
CA LEU A 517 -31.78 1.36 3.54
C LEU A 517 -32.83 0.43 2.94
N ASP A 518 -32.82 0.28 1.61
CA ASP A 518 -33.71 -0.65 0.90
C ASP A 518 -33.15 -2.09 0.97
N PRO A 519 -33.80 -3.01 1.69
CA PRO A 519 -33.33 -4.38 1.88
C PRO A 519 -33.15 -5.15 0.55
N GLN A 520 -33.94 -4.82 -0.48
CA GLN A 520 -33.86 -5.51 -1.76
C GLN A 520 -32.55 -5.16 -2.50
N ARG A 521 -32.08 -3.93 -2.35
CA ARG A 521 -30.85 -3.43 -2.99
C ARG A 521 -29.60 -3.75 -2.19
N VAL A 522 -29.70 -3.65 -0.86
CA VAL A 522 -28.56 -3.72 0.06
C VAL A 522 -28.31 -5.15 0.57
N GLY A 523 -29.33 -5.99 0.56
CA GLY A 523 -29.30 -7.27 1.26
C GLY A 523 -29.40 -7.07 2.78
N ARG A 524 -28.83 -8.00 3.53
CA ARG A 524 -28.73 -7.83 4.98
C ARG A 524 -27.65 -6.81 5.35
N VAL A 525 -27.88 -6.10 6.44
CA VAL A 525 -26.88 -5.17 7.00
C VAL A 525 -26.44 -5.72 8.36
N GLN A 526 -25.16 -5.95 8.52
CA GLN A 526 -24.59 -6.32 9.81
C GLN A 526 -24.37 -5.04 10.63
N SER A 527 -25.17 -4.85 11.68
CA SER A 527 -25.09 -3.71 12.59
C SER A 527 -25.31 -4.20 14.02
N ILE A 528 -24.79 -3.47 14.98
CA ILE A 528 -25.07 -3.74 16.41
C ILE A 528 -26.57 -3.64 16.70
N ALA A 529 -27.30 -2.70 16.08
CA ALA A 529 -28.73 -2.51 16.28
C ALA A 529 -29.57 -3.71 15.82
N THR A 530 -29.09 -4.58 14.94
CA THR A 530 -29.75 -5.84 14.59
C THR A 530 -29.65 -6.89 15.70
N PHE A 531 -28.68 -6.77 16.60
CA PHE A 531 -28.50 -7.65 17.75
C PHE A 531 -29.06 -7.05 19.06
N VAL A 532 -28.98 -5.74 19.20
CA VAL A 532 -29.37 -4.99 20.40
C VAL A 532 -30.18 -3.77 19.94
N PRO A 533 -31.53 -3.86 19.97
CA PRO A 533 -32.37 -2.69 19.75
C PRO A 533 -32.16 -1.61 20.83
N SER A 534 -32.38 -0.34 20.49
CA SER A 534 -32.29 0.77 21.43
C SER A 534 -33.29 0.56 22.60
N ALA A 535 -32.97 1.10 23.75
CA ALA A 535 -33.91 1.03 24.91
C ALA A 535 -35.25 1.68 24.54
N LYS A 536 -35.23 2.72 23.74
CA LYS A 536 -36.41 3.38 23.19
C LYS A 536 -37.23 2.43 22.30
N GLN A 537 -36.64 1.69 21.42
CA GLN A 537 -37.31 0.69 20.58
C GLN A 537 -37.86 -0.47 21.40
N GLN A 538 -37.10 -0.96 22.41
CA GLN A 538 -37.55 -1.98 23.33
C GLN A 538 -38.76 -1.52 24.14
N ALA A 539 -38.74 -0.28 24.65
CA ALA A 539 -39.86 0.31 25.36
C ALA A 539 -41.11 0.45 24.44
N HIS A 540 -40.92 0.89 23.19
CA HIS A 540 -42.00 0.98 22.23
C HIS A 540 -42.63 -0.40 21.94
N ASN A 541 -41.81 -1.41 21.67
CA ASN A 541 -42.27 -2.77 21.44
C ASN A 541 -43.07 -3.31 22.65
N ARG A 542 -42.58 -3.04 23.86
CA ARG A 542 -43.30 -3.43 25.09
C ARG A 542 -44.64 -2.69 25.23
N ALA A 543 -44.69 -1.40 24.89
CA ALA A 543 -45.95 -0.64 24.91
C ALA A 543 -46.96 -1.19 23.91
N VAL A 544 -46.53 -1.56 22.70
CA VAL A 544 -47.38 -2.21 21.69
C VAL A 544 -47.96 -3.52 22.23
N LEU A 545 -47.13 -4.38 22.83
CA LEU A 545 -47.62 -5.60 23.51
C LEU A 545 -48.59 -5.27 24.64
N GLY A 546 -48.30 -4.27 25.46
CA GLY A 546 -49.19 -3.82 26.54
C GLY A 546 -50.58 -3.44 26.05
N THR A 547 -50.63 -2.69 24.94
CA THR A 547 -51.91 -2.21 24.40
C THR A 547 -52.70 -3.29 23.66
N HIS A 548 -52.01 -4.15 22.87
CA HIS A 548 -52.70 -5.07 21.96
C HIS A 548 -52.83 -6.50 22.50
N VAL A 549 -52.05 -6.90 23.51
CA VAL A 549 -52.01 -8.28 24.01
C VAL A 549 -52.36 -8.35 25.51
N PHE A 550 -51.75 -7.48 26.32
CA PHE A 550 -51.87 -7.54 27.77
C PHE A 550 -52.92 -6.58 28.34
N ALA A 551 -53.57 -5.76 27.51
CA ALA A 551 -54.61 -4.84 27.96
C ALA A 551 -55.82 -5.58 28.57
N ASP A 552 -56.19 -6.76 28.04
CA ASP A 552 -57.25 -7.60 28.54
C ASP A 552 -56.69 -8.97 28.99
N ALA A 553 -56.36 -9.06 30.28
CA ALA A 553 -55.81 -10.27 30.87
C ALA A 553 -56.80 -11.46 30.81
N THR A 554 -58.10 -11.18 30.76
CA THR A 554 -59.15 -12.23 30.69
C THR A 554 -59.22 -12.81 29.27
N ALA A 555 -59.25 -11.96 28.28
CA ALA A 555 -59.21 -12.40 26.89
C ALA A 555 -57.93 -13.19 26.58
N LEU A 556 -56.78 -12.74 27.11
CA LEU A 556 -55.50 -13.45 26.93
C LEU A 556 -55.50 -14.83 27.60
N ARG A 557 -56.02 -14.96 28.86
CA ARG A 557 -56.18 -16.27 29.52
C ARG A 557 -57.08 -17.18 28.70
N THR A 558 -58.24 -16.67 28.28
CA THR A 558 -59.16 -17.43 27.44
C THR A 558 -58.54 -17.94 26.14
N THR A 559 -57.80 -17.10 25.49
CA THR A 559 -57.06 -17.47 24.24
C THR A 559 -56.04 -18.57 24.53
N LEU A 560 -55.25 -18.47 25.58
CA LEU A 560 -54.27 -19.48 25.97
C LEU A 560 -54.95 -20.80 26.42
N ALA A 561 -56.03 -20.74 27.22
CA ALA A 561 -56.81 -21.91 27.66
C ALA A 561 -57.47 -22.67 26.47
N HIS A 562 -58.01 -21.96 25.46
CA HIS A 562 -58.55 -22.58 24.26
C HIS A 562 -57.45 -23.31 23.44
N ALA A 563 -56.21 -22.91 23.52
CA ALA A 563 -55.05 -23.59 22.89
C ALA A 563 -54.50 -24.73 23.78
N GLY A 564 -55.07 -25.00 24.94
CA GLY A 564 -54.67 -26.08 25.85
C GLY A 564 -53.60 -25.75 26.87
N PHE A 565 -53.28 -24.47 27.06
CA PHE A 565 -52.33 -24.04 28.09
C PHE A 565 -53.01 -24.09 29.45
N ARG A 566 -52.24 -24.48 30.49
CA ARG A 566 -52.70 -24.45 31.88
C ARG A 566 -52.74 -23.01 32.40
N ASP A 567 -53.63 -22.72 33.33
CA ASP A 567 -53.78 -21.38 33.92
C ASP A 567 -52.47 -20.86 34.55
N GLU A 568 -51.67 -21.78 35.11
CA GLU A 568 -50.37 -21.41 35.72
C GLU A 568 -49.43 -20.79 34.73
N VAL A 569 -49.44 -21.26 33.45
CA VAL A 569 -48.59 -20.71 32.37
C VAL A 569 -49.05 -19.31 31.99
N ALA A 570 -50.38 -19.13 31.83
CA ALA A 570 -50.95 -17.82 31.53
C ALA A 570 -50.63 -16.80 32.64
N ASP A 571 -50.80 -17.22 33.91
CA ASP A 571 -50.51 -16.39 35.07
C ASP A 571 -49.01 -16.08 35.19
N ALA A 572 -48.13 -17.05 34.96
CA ALA A 572 -46.70 -16.81 34.95
C ALA A 572 -46.30 -15.80 33.88
N TRP A 573 -46.90 -15.87 32.69
CA TRP A 573 -46.62 -14.98 31.57
C TRP A 573 -47.12 -13.55 31.83
N LEU A 574 -48.35 -13.41 32.36
CA LEU A 574 -48.91 -12.13 32.83
C LEU A 574 -48.05 -11.49 33.92
N ARG A 575 -47.64 -12.28 34.91
CA ARG A 575 -46.75 -11.78 36.00
C ARG A 575 -45.41 -11.35 35.45
N ALA A 576 -44.81 -12.10 34.49
CA ALA A 576 -43.54 -11.74 33.87
C ALA A 576 -43.62 -10.42 33.09
N PHE A 577 -44.75 -10.11 32.45
CA PHE A 577 -44.99 -8.83 31.80
C PHE A 577 -45.19 -7.67 32.80
N SER A 578 -45.85 -7.91 33.94
CA SER A 578 -46.21 -6.88 34.92
C SER A 578 -45.07 -6.45 35.85
N VAL A 579 -43.85 -6.92 35.66
CA VAL A 579 -42.70 -6.52 36.48
C VAL A 579 -42.39 -5.02 36.25
N ASP A 580 -42.30 -4.29 37.38
CA ASP A 580 -42.14 -2.83 37.40
C ASP A 580 -40.80 -2.34 36.73
N ALA A 581 -39.77 -3.16 36.83
CA ALA A 581 -38.46 -2.86 36.17
C ALA A 581 -38.16 -3.93 35.11
N PRO A 582 -38.61 -3.73 33.85
CA PRO A 582 -38.37 -4.71 32.81
C PRO A 582 -36.87 -4.77 32.46
N ALA A 583 -36.38 -5.99 32.27
CA ALA A 583 -35.03 -6.18 31.81
C ALA A 583 -34.92 -5.62 30.38
N THR A 584 -33.98 -4.73 30.16
CA THR A 584 -33.62 -4.21 28.86
C THR A 584 -32.31 -4.86 28.40
N LEU A 585 -32.25 -5.22 27.16
CA LEU A 585 -31.02 -5.71 26.55
C LEU A 585 -30.10 -4.51 26.30
N SER A 586 -28.86 -4.57 26.81
CA SER A 586 -27.85 -3.54 26.58
C SER A 586 -26.67 -4.05 25.74
N VAL A 587 -25.89 -3.13 25.17
CA VAL A 587 -24.65 -3.46 24.49
C VAL A 587 -23.69 -4.21 25.41
N ASP A 588 -23.57 -3.82 26.68
CA ASP A 588 -22.71 -4.50 27.66
C ASP A 588 -23.12 -5.95 27.91
N THR A 589 -24.43 -6.21 28.04
CA THR A 589 -24.97 -7.57 28.18
C THR A 589 -24.63 -8.42 26.96
N TRP A 590 -24.76 -7.85 25.76
CA TRP A 590 -24.43 -8.54 24.53
C TRP A 590 -22.92 -8.79 24.38
N LEU A 591 -22.08 -7.81 24.75
CA LEU A 591 -20.62 -7.96 24.74
C LEU A 591 -20.12 -9.01 25.76
N ALA A 592 -20.81 -9.17 26.88
CA ALA A 592 -20.48 -10.19 27.87
C ALA A 592 -20.80 -11.63 27.41
N ALA A 593 -21.77 -11.80 26.50
CA ALA A 593 -22.15 -13.09 25.97
C ALA A 593 -21.01 -13.71 25.13
N ARG A 594 -20.68 -14.99 25.35
CA ARG A 594 -19.60 -15.69 24.63
C ARG A 594 -19.88 -15.81 23.14
N TRP A 595 -21.10 -16.05 22.77
CA TRP A 595 -21.54 -16.23 21.39
C TRP A 595 -21.40 -14.96 20.53
N SER A 596 -21.41 -13.76 21.15
CA SER A 596 -21.26 -12.49 20.42
C SER A 596 -19.84 -12.24 19.91
N ALA A 597 -18.85 -13.01 20.37
CA ALA A 597 -17.44 -12.79 20.06
C ALA A 597 -17.11 -12.59 18.56
N PRO A 598 -17.70 -13.33 17.61
CA PRO A 598 -17.46 -13.10 16.17
C PRO A 598 -17.95 -11.75 15.66
N PHE A 599 -18.92 -11.13 16.33
CA PHE A 599 -19.62 -9.92 15.90
C PHE A 599 -19.20 -8.66 16.67
N ARG A 600 -18.34 -8.80 17.70
CA ARG A 600 -17.93 -7.68 18.57
C ARG A 600 -17.24 -6.54 17.82
N HIS A 601 -16.68 -6.81 16.64
CA HIS A 601 -16.10 -5.79 15.78
C HIS A 601 -17.12 -4.76 15.28
N LEU A 602 -18.42 -5.06 15.35
CA LEU A 602 -19.49 -4.13 15.01
C LEU A 602 -19.63 -2.98 16.03
N TRP A 603 -19.10 -3.16 17.24
CA TRP A 603 -19.07 -2.16 18.29
C TRP A 603 -17.65 -1.68 18.52
N LEU A 604 -17.37 -0.41 18.21
CA LEU A 604 -16.04 0.18 18.39
C LEU A 604 -15.80 0.65 19.82
N GLY A 605 -16.88 0.78 20.60
CA GLY A 605 -16.82 1.33 21.96
C GLY A 605 -16.56 2.83 21.96
N ARG A 606 -15.97 3.32 23.04
CA ARG A 606 -15.66 4.73 23.23
C ARG A 606 -14.37 5.09 22.53
N VAL A 607 -14.46 6.01 21.59
CA VAL A 607 -13.35 6.46 20.74
C VAL A 607 -13.24 7.98 20.75
N ASP A 608 -12.07 8.51 20.43
CA ASP A 608 -11.87 9.96 20.29
C ASP A 608 -12.54 10.46 19.00
N GLY A 609 -13.54 11.31 19.13
CA GLY A 609 -14.26 11.94 18.02
C GLY A 609 -13.64 13.24 17.50
N GLY A 610 -12.47 13.63 18.03
CA GLY A 610 -11.81 14.90 17.66
C GLY A 610 -12.31 16.12 18.42
N THR A 611 -13.59 16.15 18.82
CA THR A 611 -14.20 17.17 19.70
C THR A 611 -14.46 16.65 21.10
N GLY A 612 -14.21 15.35 21.35
CA GLY A 612 -14.41 14.66 22.61
C GLY A 612 -14.71 13.18 22.39
N PRO A 613 -14.72 12.39 23.47
CA PRO A 613 -15.00 10.95 23.38
C PRO A 613 -16.46 10.70 22.96
N VAL A 614 -16.63 9.85 21.94
CA VAL A 614 -17.93 9.40 21.43
C VAL A 614 -18.01 7.87 21.44
N ASP A 615 -19.20 7.33 21.52
CA ASP A 615 -19.45 5.91 21.25
C ASP A 615 -19.68 5.71 19.76
N ALA A 616 -19.20 4.60 19.22
CA ALA A 616 -19.31 4.33 17.79
C ALA A 616 -19.54 2.85 17.47
N ALA A 617 -20.20 2.62 16.34
CA ALA A 617 -20.51 1.30 15.81
C ALA A 617 -20.40 1.25 14.30
N LEU A 618 -20.32 0.03 13.75
CA LEU A 618 -20.27 -0.25 12.33
C LEU A 618 -21.62 -0.78 11.83
N ALA A 619 -21.97 -0.38 10.59
CA ALA A 619 -23.03 -1.01 9.82
C ALA A 619 -22.48 -1.40 8.44
N ILE A 620 -22.42 -2.72 8.18
CA ILE A 620 -21.77 -3.31 7.02
C ILE A 620 -22.85 -3.90 6.11
N PRO A 621 -23.13 -3.29 4.94
CA PRO A 621 -24.08 -3.83 3.97
C PRO A 621 -23.51 -5.10 3.30
N GLU A 622 -24.40 -6.08 3.03
CA GLU A 622 -24.00 -7.31 2.35
C GLU A 622 -23.67 -7.06 0.87
N ARG A 623 -24.42 -6.19 0.21
CA ARG A 623 -24.24 -5.83 -1.21
C ARG A 623 -23.87 -4.36 -1.36
N VAL A 624 -22.71 -4.14 -1.94
CA VAL A 624 -22.24 -2.81 -2.34
C VAL A 624 -21.82 -2.89 -3.81
N ASP A 625 -22.45 -2.11 -4.66
CA ASP A 625 -22.16 -2.01 -6.07
C ASP A 625 -21.99 -0.54 -6.51
N ALA A 626 -21.51 -0.32 -7.72
CA ALA A 626 -21.24 1.03 -8.21
C ALA A 626 -22.49 1.94 -8.26
N ALA A 627 -23.70 1.33 -8.36
CA ALA A 627 -24.95 2.08 -8.44
C ALA A 627 -25.40 2.59 -7.06
N ASN A 628 -25.12 1.85 -5.98
CA ASN A 628 -25.57 2.18 -4.64
C ASN A 628 -24.55 2.97 -3.80
N VAL A 629 -23.26 2.96 -4.14
CA VAL A 629 -22.20 3.72 -3.42
C VAL A 629 -22.53 5.22 -3.32
N ALA A 630 -22.92 5.83 -4.44
CA ALA A 630 -23.28 7.25 -4.46
C ALA A 630 -24.51 7.55 -3.57
N THR A 631 -25.48 6.63 -3.55
CA THR A 631 -26.67 6.71 -2.70
C THR A 631 -26.30 6.61 -1.22
N PHE A 632 -25.42 5.69 -0.85
CA PHE A 632 -24.92 5.53 0.53
C PHE A 632 -24.17 6.75 1.02
N ALA A 633 -23.29 7.31 0.18
CA ALA A 633 -22.58 8.53 0.50
C ALA A 633 -23.52 9.74 0.63
N ALA A 634 -24.60 9.80 -0.16
CA ALA A 634 -25.62 10.83 -0.04
C ALA A 634 -26.46 10.65 1.24
N LEU A 635 -26.89 9.42 1.54
CA LEU A 635 -27.66 9.08 2.75
C LEU A 635 -26.86 9.43 4.02
N ALA A 636 -25.59 9.06 4.09
CA ALA A 636 -24.73 9.38 5.23
C ALA A 636 -24.63 10.89 5.50
N ARG A 637 -24.69 11.73 4.46
CA ARG A 637 -24.69 13.20 4.62
C ARG A 637 -25.99 13.75 5.18
N THR A 638 -27.11 13.04 5.06
CA THR A 638 -28.41 13.48 5.56
C THR A 638 -28.67 13.04 7.01
N LEU A 639 -27.98 12.02 7.48
CA LEU A 639 -28.18 11.45 8.81
C LEU A 639 -27.11 11.96 9.79
N PRO A 640 -27.52 12.56 10.93
CA PRO A 640 -26.56 13.08 11.90
C PRO A 640 -25.77 11.95 12.55
N GLY A 641 -24.45 12.12 12.65
CA GLY A 641 -23.57 11.11 13.27
C GLY A 641 -23.33 9.85 12.44
N VAL A 642 -23.75 9.84 11.17
CA VAL A 642 -23.50 8.73 10.24
C VAL A 642 -22.48 9.17 9.19
N SER A 643 -21.47 8.36 8.93
CA SER A 643 -20.50 8.57 7.86
C SER A 643 -20.35 7.31 7.02
N TRP A 644 -20.23 7.48 5.71
CA TRP A 644 -19.91 6.40 4.78
C TRP A 644 -18.40 6.34 4.60
N VAL A 645 -17.83 5.17 4.78
CA VAL A 645 -16.41 4.89 4.61
C VAL A 645 -16.22 4.02 3.37
N ASP A 646 -15.45 4.54 2.42
CA ASP A 646 -14.97 3.83 1.24
C ASP A 646 -13.46 4.05 1.13
N LYS A 647 -12.69 3.18 1.77
CA LYS A 647 -11.23 3.32 1.85
C LYS A 647 -10.57 3.39 0.47
N ALA A 648 -11.09 2.64 -0.50
CA ALA A 648 -10.55 2.65 -1.85
C ALA A 648 -10.77 4.01 -2.54
N ALA A 649 -11.98 4.55 -2.44
CA ALA A 649 -12.30 5.86 -2.98
C ALA A 649 -11.53 6.99 -2.25
N SER A 650 -11.41 6.92 -0.92
CA SER A 650 -10.66 7.89 -0.12
C SER A 650 -9.18 7.93 -0.51
N VAL A 651 -8.55 6.77 -0.67
CA VAL A 651 -7.15 6.67 -1.14
C VAL A 651 -7.01 7.17 -2.57
N SER A 652 -7.93 6.80 -3.46
CA SER A 652 -7.89 7.25 -4.86
C SER A 652 -8.05 8.76 -4.98
N SER A 653 -8.94 9.39 -4.19
CA SER A 653 -9.11 10.83 -4.13
C SER A 653 -7.86 11.54 -3.60
N LEU A 654 -7.20 10.96 -2.61
CA LEU A 654 -5.92 11.44 -2.07
C LEU A 654 -4.81 11.39 -3.12
N PHE A 655 -4.74 10.30 -3.90
CA PHE A 655 -3.77 10.19 -5.00
C PHE A 655 -4.03 11.23 -6.08
N GLY A 656 -5.29 11.50 -6.41
CA GLY A 656 -5.68 12.56 -7.32
C GLY A 656 -5.22 13.93 -6.84
N ALA A 657 -5.44 14.25 -5.57
CA ALA A 657 -4.98 15.50 -4.96
C ALA A 657 -3.44 15.61 -5.00
N TYR A 658 -2.73 14.56 -4.58
CA TYR A 658 -1.26 14.57 -4.62
C TYR A 658 -0.69 14.61 -6.03
N ARG A 659 -1.38 14.05 -7.02
CA ARG A 659 -0.98 14.18 -8.41
C ARG A 659 -1.04 15.62 -8.89
N VAL A 660 -2.12 16.35 -8.56
CA VAL A 660 -2.25 17.78 -8.91
C VAL A 660 -1.19 18.62 -8.20
N ASP A 661 -1.00 18.42 -6.90
CA ASP A 661 0.02 19.09 -6.11
C ASP A 661 1.43 18.80 -6.63
N SER A 662 1.70 17.56 -7.05
CA SER A 662 2.97 17.16 -7.64
C SER A 662 3.28 17.92 -8.93
N GLY A 663 2.28 18.26 -9.72
CA GLY A 663 2.43 19.12 -10.89
C GLY A 663 2.91 20.53 -10.52
N LEU A 664 2.33 21.11 -9.47
CA LEU A 664 2.74 22.43 -8.95
C LEU A 664 4.14 22.38 -8.35
N TRP A 665 4.47 21.33 -7.61
CA TRP A 665 5.82 21.15 -7.05
C TRP A 665 6.87 20.95 -8.13
N LEU A 666 6.57 20.21 -9.20
CA LEU A 666 7.45 20.07 -10.36
C LEU A 666 7.71 21.44 -11.02
N ALA A 667 6.67 22.25 -11.20
CA ALA A 667 6.82 23.59 -11.77
C ALA A 667 7.67 24.49 -10.86
N GLY A 668 7.43 24.47 -9.55
CA GLY A 668 8.25 25.19 -8.57
C GLY A 668 9.71 24.75 -8.55
N ALA A 669 9.93 23.42 -8.60
CA ALA A 669 11.28 22.85 -8.68
C ALA A 669 12.01 23.28 -9.95
N LEU A 670 11.31 23.28 -11.09
CA LEU A 670 11.89 23.73 -12.35
C LEU A 670 12.34 25.19 -12.27
N VAL A 671 11.55 26.07 -11.64
CA VAL A 671 11.92 27.47 -11.42
C VAL A 671 13.18 27.57 -10.54
N VAL A 672 13.27 26.79 -9.45
CA VAL A 672 14.43 26.80 -8.55
C VAL A 672 15.68 26.26 -9.25
N VAL A 673 15.58 25.15 -10.00
CA VAL A 673 16.69 24.60 -10.78
C VAL A 673 17.13 25.59 -11.86
N ALA A 674 16.19 26.20 -12.58
CA ALA A 674 16.49 27.22 -13.57
C ALA A 674 17.19 28.43 -12.96
N ALA A 675 16.74 28.92 -11.81
CA ALA A 675 17.37 30.01 -11.09
C ALA A 675 18.80 29.67 -10.64
N LEU A 676 19.01 28.45 -10.09
CA LEU A 676 20.34 27.93 -9.73
C LEU A 676 21.29 27.90 -10.92
N LEU A 677 20.81 27.41 -12.07
CA LEU A 677 21.60 27.32 -13.29
C LEU A 677 21.85 28.69 -13.93
N MET A 678 20.88 29.62 -13.87
CA MET A 678 21.05 31.00 -14.29
C MET A 678 22.03 31.77 -13.39
N TRP A 679 21.97 31.56 -12.08
CA TRP A 679 22.97 32.11 -11.14
C TRP A 679 24.37 31.62 -11.44
N ARG A 680 24.52 30.32 -11.74
CA ARG A 680 25.83 29.71 -12.02
C ARG A 680 26.43 30.07 -13.40
N TYR A 681 25.59 30.13 -14.45
CA TYR A 681 26.03 30.24 -15.85
C TYR A 681 25.61 31.53 -16.54
N GLY A 682 24.98 32.43 -15.83
CA GLY A 682 24.35 33.62 -16.39
C GLY A 682 23.04 33.28 -17.13
N MET A 683 22.27 34.31 -17.51
CA MET A 683 20.94 34.15 -18.08
C MET A 683 20.91 33.23 -19.32
N ARG A 684 21.77 33.49 -20.30
CA ARG A 684 21.80 32.70 -21.55
C ARG A 684 22.26 31.27 -21.32
N GLY A 685 23.33 31.13 -20.52
CA GLY A 685 23.87 29.82 -20.18
C GLY A 685 22.95 28.97 -19.33
N GLY A 686 22.26 29.59 -18.35
CA GLY A 686 21.27 28.92 -17.52
C GLY A 686 20.08 28.43 -18.32
N ILE A 687 19.51 29.28 -19.21
CA ILE A 687 18.43 28.86 -20.10
C ILE A 687 18.86 27.70 -21.00
N ALA A 688 20.03 27.79 -21.63
CA ALA A 688 20.55 26.74 -22.51
C ALA A 688 20.75 25.39 -21.75
N THR A 689 21.09 25.43 -20.47
CA THR A 689 21.30 24.24 -19.63
C THR A 689 19.99 23.69 -19.07
N THR A 690 18.98 24.53 -18.87
CA THR A 690 17.65 24.11 -18.38
C THR A 690 16.78 23.55 -19.52
N LEU A 691 16.91 24.08 -20.73
CA LEU A 691 16.03 23.74 -21.87
C LEU A 691 16.00 22.23 -22.20
N PRO A 692 17.12 21.47 -22.16
CA PRO A 692 17.12 20.03 -22.39
C PRO A 692 16.14 19.27 -21.49
N VAL A 693 16.12 19.56 -20.21
CA VAL A 693 15.24 18.85 -19.26
C VAL A 693 13.78 19.31 -19.40
N VAL A 694 13.53 20.58 -19.77
CA VAL A 694 12.17 21.05 -20.10
C VAL A 694 11.62 20.29 -21.30
N PHE A 695 12.42 20.15 -22.38
CA PHE A 695 12.02 19.36 -23.53
C PHE A 695 11.81 17.88 -23.19
N ALA A 696 12.66 17.33 -22.34
CA ALA A 696 12.53 15.94 -21.89
C ALA A 696 11.20 15.72 -21.14
N ILE A 697 10.84 16.59 -20.21
CA ILE A 697 9.57 16.52 -19.49
C ILE A 697 8.40 16.67 -20.46
N ALA A 698 8.45 17.66 -21.34
CA ALA A 698 7.40 17.94 -22.31
C ALA A 698 7.12 16.75 -23.25
N LEU A 699 8.17 16.14 -23.79
CA LEU A 699 8.05 15.00 -24.70
C LEU A 699 7.70 13.71 -23.98
N THR A 700 8.15 13.52 -22.74
CA THR A 700 7.76 12.37 -21.94
C THR A 700 6.26 12.37 -21.69
N LEU A 701 5.69 13.51 -21.28
CA LEU A 701 4.24 13.67 -21.13
C LEU A 701 3.49 13.43 -22.45
N ALA A 702 3.99 13.99 -23.55
CA ALA A 702 3.38 13.79 -24.88
C ALA A 702 3.39 12.32 -25.31
N ALA A 703 4.50 11.62 -25.06
CA ALA A 703 4.62 10.20 -25.38
C ALA A 703 3.59 9.34 -24.65
N PHE A 704 3.31 9.61 -23.36
CA PHE A 704 2.24 8.94 -22.61
C PHE A 704 0.86 9.27 -23.20
N GLY A 705 0.62 10.53 -23.58
CA GLY A 705 -0.63 10.91 -24.25
C GLY A 705 -0.86 10.14 -25.54
N TYR A 706 0.12 10.08 -26.43
CA TYR A 706 0.05 9.32 -27.69
C TYR A 706 -0.06 7.81 -27.47
N ALA A 707 0.61 7.27 -26.45
CA ALA A 707 0.52 5.86 -26.11
C ALA A 707 -0.82 5.49 -25.44
N GLY A 708 -1.65 6.47 -25.09
CA GLY A 708 -2.90 6.25 -24.37
C GLY A 708 -2.69 5.70 -22.95
N VAL A 709 -1.48 5.84 -22.39
CA VAL A 709 -1.15 5.37 -21.04
C VAL A 709 -1.52 6.45 -20.04
N PRO A 710 -2.39 6.16 -19.06
CA PRO A 710 -2.81 7.17 -18.10
C PRO A 710 -1.67 7.58 -17.17
N LEU A 711 -1.63 8.87 -16.80
CA LEU A 711 -0.68 9.39 -15.85
C LEU A 711 -1.14 9.09 -14.42
N THR A 712 -0.24 8.53 -13.66
CA THR A 712 -0.39 8.24 -12.23
C THR A 712 0.41 9.24 -11.39
N LEU A 713 0.18 9.28 -10.10
CA LEU A 713 1.04 10.01 -9.15
C LEU A 713 2.53 9.65 -9.36
N PHE A 714 2.84 8.36 -9.61
CA PHE A 714 4.22 7.88 -9.78
C PHE A 714 4.91 8.42 -11.02
N ASN A 715 4.18 8.73 -12.09
CA ASN A 715 4.72 9.40 -13.27
C ASN A 715 5.16 10.83 -12.92
N TRP A 716 4.37 11.59 -12.17
CA TRP A 716 4.71 12.95 -11.74
C TRP A 716 5.93 12.98 -10.82
N LEU A 717 6.00 12.03 -9.88
CA LEU A 717 7.16 11.87 -9.00
C LEU A 717 8.44 11.51 -9.78
N ALA A 718 8.31 10.66 -10.80
CA ALA A 718 9.41 10.34 -11.71
C ALA A 718 9.86 11.55 -12.52
N LEU A 719 8.94 12.42 -12.97
CA LEU A 719 9.30 13.67 -13.67
C LEU A 719 10.10 14.64 -12.79
N MET A 720 9.84 14.68 -11.46
CA MET A 720 10.67 15.45 -10.53
C MET A 720 12.11 14.92 -10.50
N LEU A 721 12.25 13.59 -10.58
CA LEU A 721 13.58 12.98 -10.65
C LEU A 721 14.22 13.17 -12.04
N VAL A 722 13.44 13.15 -13.11
CA VAL A 722 13.90 13.55 -14.47
C VAL A 722 14.45 14.98 -14.44
N LEU A 723 13.80 15.90 -13.71
CA LEU A 723 14.31 17.27 -13.56
C LEU A 723 15.69 17.28 -12.87
N GLY A 724 15.85 16.53 -11.76
CA GLY A 724 17.12 16.47 -11.01
C GLY A 724 18.25 15.79 -11.82
N VAL A 725 18.01 14.53 -12.19
CA VAL A 725 19.02 13.68 -12.88
C VAL A 725 19.21 14.09 -14.33
N GLY A 726 18.13 14.43 -15.05
CA GLY A 726 18.19 14.82 -16.45
C GLY A 726 18.97 16.14 -16.68
N ALA A 727 18.87 17.07 -15.72
CA ALA A 727 19.66 18.30 -15.78
C ALA A 727 21.18 18.05 -15.67
N ASN A 728 21.59 16.97 -14.99
CA ASN A 728 22.99 16.62 -14.79
C ASN A 728 23.74 16.42 -16.12
N TYR A 729 23.09 15.86 -17.13
CA TYR A 729 23.71 15.62 -18.44
C TYR A 729 24.08 16.93 -19.16
N ALA A 730 23.20 17.92 -19.08
CA ALA A 730 23.43 19.26 -19.60
C ALA A 730 24.55 19.99 -18.80
N VAL A 731 24.51 19.87 -17.45
CA VAL A 731 25.52 20.44 -16.54
C VAL A 731 26.89 19.83 -16.81
N PHE A 732 27.01 18.49 -16.87
CA PHE A 732 28.28 17.82 -17.12
C PHE A 732 28.86 18.21 -18.47
N LEU A 733 28.03 18.28 -19.50
CA LEU A 733 28.47 18.68 -20.83
C LEU A 733 28.95 20.14 -20.83
N ARG A 734 28.20 21.07 -20.27
CA ARG A 734 28.57 22.50 -20.21
C ARG A 734 29.83 22.73 -19.39
N GLU A 735 29.91 22.26 -18.17
CA GLU A 735 31.12 22.41 -17.34
C GLU A 735 32.34 21.73 -17.92
N GLY A 736 32.16 20.57 -18.56
CA GLY A 736 33.23 19.87 -19.25
C GLY A 736 33.79 20.68 -20.44
N CYS A 737 32.91 21.25 -21.28
CA CYS A 737 33.29 22.09 -22.39
C CYS A 737 33.94 23.41 -21.95
N MET A 738 33.50 24.00 -20.86
CA MET A 738 34.11 25.21 -20.27
C MET A 738 35.50 24.94 -19.72
N ARG A 739 35.78 23.73 -19.21
CA ARG A 739 37.07 23.34 -18.63
C ARG A 739 38.10 22.96 -19.68
N ASP A 740 37.72 22.17 -20.66
CA ASP A 740 38.62 21.61 -21.69
C ASP A 740 37.90 21.47 -23.04
N ALA A 741 38.01 22.50 -23.83
CA ALA A 741 37.42 22.50 -25.18
C ALA A 741 38.04 21.45 -26.12
N ALA A 742 39.25 20.97 -25.84
CA ALA A 742 39.91 19.92 -26.63
C ALA A 742 39.45 18.51 -26.20
N GLY A 743 39.05 18.38 -24.97
CA GLY A 743 38.58 17.11 -24.39
C GLY A 743 37.07 16.82 -24.54
N VAL A 744 36.35 17.54 -25.40
CA VAL A 744 34.86 17.44 -25.53
C VAL A 744 34.39 16.01 -25.78
N GLY A 745 35.14 15.20 -26.54
CA GLY A 745 34.79 13.80 -26.77
C GLY A 745 34.83 12.92 -25.52
N ALA A 746 35.75 13.20 -24.61
CA ALA A 746 35.82 12.51 -23.32
C ALA A 746 34.63 12.91 -22.45
N VAL A 747 34.30 14.20 -22.37
CA VAL A 747 33.14 14.71 -21.62
C VAL A 747 31.82 14.07 -22.12
N TRP A 748 31.64 14.05 -23.44
CA TRP A 748 30.44 13.44 -24.04
C TRP A 748 30.35 11.93 -23.79
N THR A 749 31.51 11.24 -23.82
CA THR A 749 31.57 9.82 -23.43
C THR A 749 31.09 9.65 -22.00
N GLY A 750 31.51 10.53 -21.08
CA GLY A 750 31.03 10.52 -19.69
C GLY A 750 29.52 10.71 -19.59
N VAL A 751 28.96 11.67 -20.32
CA VAL A 751 27.52 11.93 -20.35
C VAL A 751 26.74 10.73 -20.89
N LEU A 752 27.16 10.14 -22.00
CA LEU A 752 26.52 8.96 -22.60
C LEU A 752 26.63 7.75 -21.67
N LEU A 753 27.77 7.59 -21.02
CA LEU A 753 27.98 6.48 -20.08
C LEU A 753 27.12 6.63 -18.82
N SER A 754 27.03 7.84 -18.25
CA SER A 754 26.14 8.17 -17.14
C SER A 754 24.68 7.91 -17.50
N ALA A 755 24.24 8.36 -18.67
CA ALA A 755 22.87 8.09 -19.12
C ALA A 755 22.59 6.59 -19.27
N ALA A 756 23.54 5.84 -19.84
CA ALA A 756 23.38 4.40 -20.01
C ALA A 756 23.36 3.65 -18.68
N THR A 757 24.18 4.04 -17.70
CA THR A 757 24.13 3.46 -16.33
C THR A 757 22.84 3.78 -15.63
N THR A 758 22.33 4.99 -15.77
CA THR A 758 21.04 5.40 -15.17
C THR A 758 19.87 4.68 -15.85
N LEU A 759 19.89 4.48 -17.18
CA LEU A 759 18.90 3.67 -17.89
C LEU A 759 18.94 2.21 -17.49
N LEU A 760 20.12 1.62 -17.28
CA LEU A 760 20.29 0.24 -16.80
C LEU A 760 19.79 0.08 -15.35
N SER A 761 19.82 1.13 -14.56
CA SER A 761 19.42 1.11 -13.16
C SER A 761 17.92 1.43 -12.99
N PHE A 762 17.55 2.68 -13.27
CA PHE A 762 16.17 3.15 -13.11
C PHE A 762 15.24 2.66 -14.24
N GLY A 763 15.74 2.56 -15.48
CA GLY A 763 14.93 2.08 -16.60
C GLY A 763 14.46 0.64 -16.42
N MET A 764 15.24 -0.19 -15.74
CA MET A 764 14.86 -1.56 -15.39
C MET A 764 13.65 -1.63 -14.46
N LEU A 765 13.36 -0.58 -13.65
CA LEU A 765 12.12 -0.51 -12.88
C LEU A 765 10.88 -0.54 -13.79
N GLY A 766 11.00 -0.09 -15.05
CA GLY A 766 9.94 -0.19 -16.04
C GLY A 766 9.54 -1.63 -16.39
N ALA A 767 10.39 -2.60 -16.11
CA ALA A 767 10.11 -4.03 -16.25
C ALA A 767 9.52 -4.68 -15.00
N SER A 768 9.37 -3.93 -13.89
CA SER A 768 8.77 -4.43 -12.66
C SER A 768 7.33 -4.89 -12.86
N ALA A 769 6.94 -5.91 -12.13
CA ALA A 769 5.57 -6.37 -12.07
C ALA A 769 4.66 -5.42 -11.27
N MET A 770 5.23 -4.57 -10.41
CA MET A 770 4.48 -3.59 -9.61
C MET A 770 4.12 -2.36 -10.47
N PRO A 771 2.83 -2.01 -10.63
CA PRO A 771 2.40 -0.91 -11.51
C PRO A 771 3.06 0.45 -11.17
N ALA A 772 3.18 0.77 -9.87
CA ALA A 772 3.84 1.97 -9.38
C ALA A 772 5.30 2.08 -9.84
N LEU A 773 6.07 1.00 -9.70
CA LEU A 773 7.48 0.94 -10.12
C LEU A 773 7.62 0.99 -11.63
N ARG A 774 6.72 0.31 -12.35
CA ARG A 774 6.68 0.33 -13.81
C ARG A 774 6.43 1.73 -14.34
N SER A 775 5.41 2.43 -13.84
CA SER A 775 5.09 3.80 -14.21
C SER A 775 6.26 4.74 -13.94
N PHE A 776 6.89 4.60 -12.77
CA PHE A 776 8.06 5.39 -12.39
C PHE A 776 9.26 5.12 -13.32
N GLY A 777 9.63 3.85 -13.52
CA GLY A 777 10.78 3.46 -14.33
C GLY A 777 10.65 3.82 -15.80
N THR A 778 9.46 3.61 -16.39
CA THR A 778 9.19 3.99 -17.79
C THR A 778 9.27 5.49 -18.00
N THR A 779 8.71 6.29 -17.09
CA THR A 779 8.78 7.76 -17.14
C THR A 779 10.22 8.23 -17.06
N LEU A 780 10.99 7.68 -16.14
CA LEU A 780 12.38 8.07 -15.95
C LEU A 780 13.25 7.67 -17.14
N ALA A 781 13.05 6.45 -17.68
CA ALA A 781 13.76 6.00 -18.87
C ALA A 781 13.53 6.92 -20.07
N MET A 782 12.28 7.27 -20.35
CA MET A 782 11.93 8.20 -21.43
C MET A 782 12.52 9.59 -21.18
N GLY A 783 12.37 10.11 -19.97
CA GLY A 783 12.90 11.41 -19.57
C GLY A 783 14.43 11.49 -19.71
N ILE A 784 15.16 10.44 -19.32
CA ILE A 784 16.63 10.37 -19.48
C ILE A 784 17.01 10.36 -20.95
N VAL A 785 16.37 9.54 -21.79
CA VAL A 785 16.64 9.47 -23.23
C VAL A 785 16.46 10.84 -23.86
N PHE A 786 15.34 11.53 -23.59
CA PHE A 786 15.11 12.87 -24.13
C PHE A 786 16.07 13.91 -23.53
N SER A 787 16.42 13.83 -22.24
CA SER A 787 17.39 14.74 -21.63
C SER A 787 18.76 14.68 -22.31
N VAL A 788 19.24 13.47 -22.61
CA VAL A 788 20.51 13.27 -23.31
C VAL A 788 20.43 13.72 -24.78
N LEU A 789 19.29 13.45 -25.43
CA LEU A 789 19.06 13.89 -26.81
C LEU A 789 19.21 15.40 -26.98
N PHE A 790 18.73 16.17 -26.01
CA PHE A 790 18.79 17.64 -26.05
C PHE A 790 19.97 18.23 -25.26
N ALA A 791 20.73 17.43 -24.50
CA ALA A 791 21.89 17.91 -23.73
C ALA A 791 22.89 18.77 -24.57
N PRO A 792 23.13 18.51 -25.89
CA PRO A 792 24.00 19.35 -26.70
C PRO A 792 23.60 20.82 -26.84
N LEU A 793 22.36 21.19 -26.53
CA LEU A 793 21.90 22.59 -26.44
C LEU A 793 22.64 23.37 -25.34
N ALA A 794 23.15 22.69 -24.30
CA ALA A 794 23.85 23.28 -23.16
C ALA A 794 25.30 23.68 -23.48
N THR A 795 25.82 23.29 -24.63
CA THR A 795 27.21 23.62 -24.99
C THR A 795 27.43 25.13 -25.15
N PRO A 796 28.52 25.70 -24.57
CA PRO A 796 28.78 27.13 -24.64
C PRO A 796 29.00 27.57 -26.09
N SER A 797 28.47 28.74 -26.43
CA SER A 797 28.76 29.36 -27.71
C SER A 797 30.23 29.79 -27.79
N THR A 798 30.84 29.81 -29.02
CA THR A 798 32.22 30.19 -29.22
C THR A 798 32.60 31.60 -28.71
N LYS A 799 31.60 32.43 -28.43
CA LYS A 799 31.77 33.78 -27.83
C LYS A 799 31.88 33.75 -26.31
N GLU A 800 31.28 32.73 -25.63
CA GLU A 800 31.29 32.60 -24.14
C GLU A 800 32.57 31.94 -23.61
N GLY A 801 33.28 31.16 -24.46
CA GLY A 801 34.52 30.47 -24.09
C GLY A 801 35.78 31.37 -24.12
N ARG A 802 35.67 32.65 -24.46
CA ARG A 802 36.77 33.62 -24.52
C ARG A 802 36.67 34.75 -23.50
N ALA A 803 35.62 34.81 -22.68
CA ALA A 803 35.48 35.71 -21.56
C ALA A 803 35.73 34.93 -20.25
#